data_593bede4a5919169633cb93fd4c6a5a4
#
_entry.id   593bede4a5919169633cb93fd4c6a5a4
#
_cell.length_a   1.000
_cell.length_b   1.000
_cell.length_c   1.000
_cell.angle_alpha   90.00
_cell.angle_beta   90.00
_cell.angle_gamma   90.00
#
_symmetry.space_group_name_H-M   'P 1'
#
loop_
_entity.id
_entity.type
_entity.pdbx_description
1 polymer ?
#
loop_
_entity_poly.entity_id
_entity_poly.type
_entity_poly.pdbx_seq_one_letter_code
_entity_poly.pdbx_strand_id
1 'polypeptide(L)'
;MEKKLAKPTTTINKEAKSERAGSMTAKSSTKRASLEHSADAMEKKREIARKQAQEKMRSRTLAKQQQMAERISTATEQLAAGIEEASASSRELGATMAQIAAGAVQASSAAEESRAAVNQIDKASIVAMERAKESLDRMNEAQALIRTTARDTEQLILGIKEAAKTNLESVKLINELEKQSDEIGNIVQAVVRIADQTNLLALNAAIEAARAGEHGRGFAVVADEVRNLAEISEKSARNITDLVNEIQKNVKVVVTDIEASGKAADEEVEKAKKITEDLIKVEEDVTVVQSSINEIEENSADANKGASEFLEISEQIAAAAEEQTSAAEEVERSIEEQNRAFEELNIAASELSQLSEELKVSTDTQKSSEILASTAEELSSNVEEANSVATEIMRAIEQVAIGAEAQANLTDKAAAISERLAAGATQMNSRSIESAEKVTELQKLVDENKQGIDIMIEGISSSAEASTVAAKNIKSLEETTRKIDKIVDAIVNVTIQTNMLAVNGSIEAARAGEFGRGFSVVAGDIRTLANESAENTDKIKDLVRGIQSQITRVATDIELSSRTSFSEVEKANVITDNLLIIQDSMNTILSGTNEISKGAEETMVALEQAKKGVEQISSAAQETSAATEEASNVATEQSKGMQELAEAIEEIAGLADELQNM
;
A
#
# COMPACT_ATOMS: atom_id res chain seq x y z
N MET A 1 -29.66 -47.77 26.55
CA MET A 1 -29.30 -48.98 27.28
C MET A 1 -29.76 -48.86 28.70
N GLU A 2 -31.00 -49.17 29.03
CA GLU A 2 -31.56 -50.46 29.47
C GLU A 2 -30.71 -51.16 30.52
N LYS A 3 -31.29 -51.20 31.73
CA LYS A 3 -31.56 -52.34 32.64
C LYS A 3 -31.96 -51.75 33.99
N LYS A 4 -33.21 -51.67 34.42
CA LYS A 4 -34.22 -52.65 34.83
C LYS A 4 -33.77 -53.57 36.03
N LEU A 5 -34.71 -53.64 36.97
CA LEU A 5 -35.05 -54.69 37.91
C LEU A 5 -34.38 -54.61 39.29
N ALA A 6 -34.99 -54.87 40.44
CA ALA A 6 -36.30 -55.47 40.75
C ALA A 6 -36.69 -55.21 42.22
N LYS A 7 -37.97 -55.18 42.52
CA LYS A 7 -38.54 -55.50 43.85
C LYS A 7 -38.54 -57.00 44.07
N PRO A 8 -38.63 -57.47 45.28
CA PRO A 8 -39.82 -58.23 45.70
C PRO A 8 -40.24 -57.90 47.14
N THR A 9 -41.49 -57.69 47.42
CA THR A 9 -42.70 -58.56 47.66
C THR A 9 -42.59 -59.67 48.70
N THR A 10 -43.51 -59.51 49.69
CA THR A 10 -44.38 -60.52 50.34
C THR A 10 -43.72 -61.47 51.34
N THR A 11 -44.30 -61.78 52.50
CA THR A 11 -45.56 -62.51 52.78
C THR A 11 -45.77 -62.63 54.32
N ILE A 12 -46.86 -62.29 54.95
CA ILE A 12 -48.00 -63.04 55.49
C ILE A 12 -47.60 -64.39 56.17
N ASN A 13 -47.94 -64.55 57.43
CA ASN A 13 -48.70 -65.67 58.04
C ASN A 13 -49.03 -65.30 59.51
N LYS A 14 -50.16 -65.18 59.98
CA LYS A 14 -51.36 -65.90 60.37
C LYS A 14 -51.10 -67.22 61.11
N GLU A 15 -51.94 -67.34 62.15
CA GLU A 15 -52.43 -68.54 62.88
C GLU A 15 -51.65 -68.88 64.14
N ALA A 16 -52.26 -69.28 65.21
CA ALA A 16 -53.64 -69.63 65.63
C ALA A 16 -53.69 -69.86 67.12
N LYS A 17 -54.82 -69.61 67.68
CA LYS A 17 -55.63 -70.50 68.56
C LYS A 17 -54.87 -71.28 69.69
N SER A 18 -55.37 -71.52 70.82
CA SER A 18 -56.64 -71.70 71.44
C SER A 18 -56.53 -72.20 72.92
N GLU A 19 -57.59 -71.98 73.65
CA GLU A 19 -58.20 -72.85 74.71
C GLU A 19 -57.44 -73.10 75.99
N ARG A 20 -58.03 -73.07 77.13
CA ARG A 20 -59.27 -73.56 77.73
C ARG A 20 -59.28 -72.99 79.19
N ALA A 21 -60.40 -72.46 79.70
CA ALA A 21 -61.56 -73.03 80.35
C ALA A 21 -61.35 -73.86 81.63
N GLY A 22 -62.05 -73.51 82.55
CA GLY A 22 -62.48 -74.31 83.72
C GLY A 22 -62.32 -73.62 85.06
N SER A 23 -63.29 -73.23 85.62
CA SER A 23 -64.46 -73.81 86.27
C SER A 23 -64.41 -73.72 87.84
N MET A 24 -65.45 -73.26 88.28
CA MET A 24 -66.25 -73.61 89.48
C MET A 24 -65.90 -72.96 90.82
N THR A 25 -66.79 -72.20 91.20
CA THR A 25 -67.94 -72.32 92.17
C THR A 25 -67.57 -72.31 93.66
N ALA A 26 -68.27 -71.48 94.30
CA ALA A 26 -69.16 -71.57 95.45
C ALA A 26 -68.71 -71.17 96.83
N LYS A 27 -69.60 -70.46 97.40
CA LYS A 27 -70.14 -70.30 98.74
C LYS A 27 -69.62 -69.14 99.58
N SER A 28 -70.42 -68.17 99.66
CA SER A 28 -71.56 -67.84 100.47
C SER A 28 -71.25 -67.39 101.86
N SER A 29 -71.69 -66.22 102.11
CA SER A 29 -72.34 -65.70 103.29
C SER A 29 -71.51 -65.41 104.52
N THR A 30 -71.82 -64.26 104.96
CA THR A 30 -71.83 -63.70 106.35
C THR A 30 -70.67 -62.76 106.71
N LYS A 31 -70.82 -61.51 106.59
CA LYS A 31 -71.01 -60.61 107.76
C LYS A 31 -71.20 -59.17 107.27
N ARG A 32 -72.39 -58.68 107.34
CA ARG A 32 -72.81 -57.30 107.22
C ARG A 32 -72.60 -56.55 108.56
N ALA A 33 -71.43 -56.18 108.96
CA ALA A 33 -71.18 -55.29 110.05
C ALA A 33 -69.73 -54.75 110.14
N SER A 34 -68.93 -54.92 109.10
CA SER A 34 -67.62 -54.33 109.07
C SER A 34 -67.32 -53.51 107.78
N LEU A 35 -68.39 -53.24 107.01
CA LEU A 35 -68.33 -52.64 105.66
C LEU A 35 -68.32 -51.09 105.59
N GLU A 36 -68.80 -50.41 106.65
CA GLU A 36 -68.85 -48.94 106.65
C GLU A 36 -67.46 -48.29 107.06
N HIS A 37 -66.67 -48.93 107.88
CA HIS A 37 -65.33 -48.41 108.21
C HIS A 37 -64.25 -48.78 107.21
N SER A 38 -64.42 -49.77 106.37
CA SER A 38 -63.47 -50.14 105.31
C SER A 38 -63.74 -49.35 103.97
N ALA A 39 -65.00 -48.88 103.73
CA ALA A 39 -65.27 -48.05 102.59
C ALA A 39 -64.68 -46.66 102.69
N ASP A 40 -64.71 -45.99 103.84
CA ASP A 40 -64.17 -44.66 104.06
C ASP A 40 -62.59 -44.72 104.11
N ALA A 41 -62.00 -45.80 104.61
CA ALA A 41 -60.52 -46.04 104.54
C ALA A 41 -60.03 -46.39 103.12
N MET A 42 -60.87 -47.04 102.32
CA MET A 42 -60.63 -47.36 100.91
C MET A 42 -60.81 -46.14 99.97
N GLU A 43 -61.77 -45.29 100.31
CA GLU A 43 -62.02 -44.03 99.61
C GLU A 43 -60.86 -43.03 99.86
N LYS A 44 -60.40 -42.89 101.09
CA LYS A 44 -59.22 -42.12 101.45
C LYS A 44 -57.91 -42.70 100.81
N LYS A 45 -57.82 -44.03 100.75
CA LYS A 45 -56.70 -44.66 100.05
C LYS A 45 -56.78 -44.47 98.55
N ARG A 46 -58.00 -44.49 97.99
CA ARG A 46 -58.21 -44.17 96.57
C ARG A 46 -57.90 -42.68 96.24
N GLU A 47 -58.35 -41.80 97.17
CA GLU A 47 -58.08 -40.36 97.03
C GLU A 47 -56.57 -40.05 97.17
N ILE A 48 -55.86 -40.68 98.11
CA ILE A 48 -54.42 -40.58 98.25
C ILE A 48 -53.70 -41.20 97.06
N ALA A 49 -54.17 -42.38 96.60
CA ALA A 49 -53.60 -43.01 95.41
C ALA A 49 -53.91 -42.20 94.15
N ARG A 50 -55.09 -41.56 94.04
CA ARG A 50 -55.41 -40.60 92.96
C ARG A 50 -54.54 -39.35 93.04
N LYS A 51 -54.37 -38.77 94.25
CA LYS A 51 -53.47 -37.63 94.44
C LYS A 51 -52.01 -37.99 94.18
N GLN A 52 -51.51 -39.15 94.61
CA GLN A 52 -50.18 -39.62 94.28
C GLN A 52 -50.01 -39.97 92.75
N ALA A 53 -51.03 -40.54 92.15
CA ALA A 53 -51.02 -40.78 90.70
C ALA A 53 -51.08 -39.46 89.94
N GLN A 54 -51.87 -38.49 90.39
CA GLN A 54 -51.93 -37.15 89.83
C GLN A 54 -50.63 -36.37 90.05
N GLU A 55 -50.01 -36.43 91.22
CA GLU A 55 -48.65 -35.84 91.49
C GLU A 55 -47.56 -36.51 90.61
N LYS A 56 -47.63 -37.86 90.49
CA LYS A 56 -46.70 -38.61 89.66
C LYS A 56 -46.87 -38.36 88.18
N MET A 57 -48.11 -38.18 87.74
CA MET A 57 -48.44 -37.73 86.40
C MET A 57 -47.95 -36.31 86.18
N ARG A 58 -48.27 -35.42 87.12
CA ARG A 58 -47.85 -34.00 87.03
C ARG A 58 -46.31 -33.87 87.10
N SER A 59 -45.59 -34.65 87.91
CA SER A 59 -44.14 -34.64 87.91
C SER A 59 -43.52 -35.23 86.66
N ARG A 60 -44.15 -36.23 86.03
CA ARG A 60 -43.72 -36.79 84.73
C ARG A 60 -43.95 -35.81 83.59
N THR A 61 -45.10 -35.13 83.61
CA THR A 61 -45.41 -34.10 82.60
C THR A 61 -44.45 -32.92 82.73
N LEU A 62 -44.18 -32.46 83.93
CA LEU A 62 -43.23 -31.38 84.18
C LEU A 62 -41.78 -31.76 83.80
N ALA A 63 -41.34 -32.99 84.04
CA ALA A 63 -40.04 -33.47 83.65
C ALA A 63 -39.92 -33.59 82.14
N LYS A 64 -40.96 -34.04 81.47
CA LYS A 64 -41.05 -34.11 79.97
C LYS A 64 -41.05 -32.71 79.34
N GLN A 65 -41.83 -31.81 79.91
CA GLN A 65 -41.88 -30.39 79.54
C GLN A 65 -40.50 -29.71 79.69
N GLN A 66 -39.81 -29.93 80.78
CA GLN A 66 -38.44 -29.42 81.00
C GLN A 66 -37.47 -30.01 79.93
N GLN A 67 -37.54 -31.30 79.69
CA GLN A 67 -36.72 -31.95 78.68
C GLN A 67 -37.00 -31.38 77.29
N MET A 68 -38.25 -31.11 76.91
CA MET A 68 -38.62 -30.50 75.63
C MET A 68 -38.16 -29.05 75.55
N ALA A 69 -38.34 -28.28 76.65
CA ALA A 69 -37.83 -26.91 76.69
C ALA A 69 -36.31 -26.84 76.56
N GLU A 70 -35.58 -27.81 77.11
CA GLU A 70 -34.12 -27.89 76.87
C GLU A 70 -33.76 -28.21 75.40
N ARG A 71 -34.53 -29.13 74.77
CA ARG A 71 -34.32 -29.45 73.37
C ARG A 71 -34.65 -28.29 72.43
N ILE A 72 -35.73 -27.56 72.69
CA ILE A 72 -36.09 -26.34 72.01
C ILE A 72 -35.02 -25.28 72.19
N SER A 73 -34.53 -25.08 73.44
CA SER A 73 -33.43 -24.13 73.67
C SER A 73 -32.19 -24.47 72.86
N THR A 74 -31.79 -25.76 72.79
CA THR A 74 -30.63 -26.22 72.03
C THR A 74 -30.87 -26.02 70.48
N ALA A 75 -32.05 -26.37 69.95
CA ALA A 75 -32.37 -26.17 68.60
C ALA A 75 -32.41 -24.65 68.22
N THR A 76 -32.92 -23.82 69.09
CA THR A 76 -32.91 -22.35 68.90
C THR A 76 -31.49 -21.74 69.00
N GLU A 77 -30.62 -22.25 69.81
CA GLU A 77 -29.18 -21.83 69.84
C GLU A 77 -28.50 -22.23 68.53
N GLN A 78 -28.78 -23.42 67.99
CA GLN A 78 -28.28 -23.85 66.64
C GLN A 78 -28.87 -22.99 65.51
N LEU A 79 -30.16 -22.69 65.57
CA LEU A 79 -30.84 -21.79 64.64
C LEU A 79 -30.19 -20.40 64.67
N ALA A 80 -29.96 -19.79 65.82
CA ALA A 80 -29.33 -18.48 65.90
C ALA A 80 -27.90 -18.47 65.34
N ALA A 81 -27.10 -19.51 65.65
CA ALA A 81 -25.76 -19.63 65.08
C ALA A 81 -25.75 -19.78 63.57
N GLY A 82 -26.68 -20.58 63.01
CA GLY A 82 -26.83 -20.74 61.58
C GLY A 82 -27.29 -19.46 60.87
N ILE A 83 -28.19 -18.67 61.50
CA ILE A 83 -28.60 -17.36 60.98
C ILE A 83 -27.43 -16.38 60.97
N GLU A 84 -26.59 -16.38 62.00
CA GLU A 84 -25.41 -15.50 62.07
C GLU A 84 -24.39 -15.86 60.98
N GLU A 85 -24.15 -17.16 60.73
CA GLU A 85 -23.26 -17.67 59.67
C GLU A 85 -23.82 -17.34 58.30
N ALA A 86 -25.10 -17.56 58.03
CA ALA A 86 -25.75 -17.20 56.79
C ALA A 86 -25.74 -15.70 56.51
N SER A 87 -25.93 -14.87 57.55
CA SER A 87 -25.83 -13.40 57.42
C SER A 87 -24.38 -12.94 57.16
N ALA A 88 -23.36 -13.63 57.72
CA ALA A 88 -21.96 -13.35 57.39
C ALA A 88 -21.64 -13.69 55.95
N SER A 89 -22.07 -14.86 55.45
CA SER A 89 -21.96 -15.27 54.05
C SER A 89 -22.64 -14.30 53.08
N SER A 90 -23.82 -13.80 53.44
CA SER A 90 -24.53 -12.78 52.66
C SER A 90 -23.75 -11.47 52.53
N ARG A 91 -23.07 -11.02 53.59
CA ARG A 91 -22.21 -9.82 53.54
C ARG A 91 -20.96 -10.04 52.68
N GLU A 92 -20.37 -11.22 52.74
CA GLU A 92 -19.23 -11.62 51.89
C GLU A 92 -19.60 -11.65 50.44
N LEU A 93 -20.76 -12.24 50.08
CA LEU A 93 -21.32 -12.18 48.73
C LEU A 93 -21.51 -10.74 48.24
N GLY A 94 -22.03 -9.84 49.08
CA GLY A 94 -22.17 -8.42 48.74
C GLY A 94 -20.86 -7.73 48.40
N ALA A 95 -19.80 -7.99 49.18
CA ALA A 95 -18.47 -7.45 48.90
C ALA A 95 -17.90 -7.99 47.57
N THR A 96 -18.09 -9.28 47.30
CA THR A 96 -17.61 -9.94 46.10
C THR A 96 -18.38 -9.42 44.88
N MET A 97 -19.70 -9.19 44.97
CA MET A 97 -20.48 -8.60 43.87
C MET A 97 -20.07 -7.16 43.57
N ALA A 98 -19.78 -6.35 44.56
CA ALA A 98 -19.26 -5.01 44.35
C ALA A 98 -17.89 -5.02 43.63
N GLN A 99 -17.04 -6.00 43.89
CA GLN A 99 -15.78 -6.19 43.18
C GLN A 99 -16.01 -6.61 41.73
N ILE A 100 -16.94 -7.54 41.48
CA ILE A 100 -17.33 -7.96 40.13
C ILE A 100 -17.88 -6.77 39.32
N ALA A 101 -18.79 -5.98 39.90
CA ALA A 101 -19.33 -4.79 39.25
C ALA A 101 -18.24 -3.78 38.87
N ALA A 102 -17.27 -3.54 39.77
CA ALA A 102 -16.14 -2.66 39.52
C ALA A 102 -15.26 -3.18 38.36
N GLY A 103 -14.96 -4.49 38.35
CA GLY A 103 -14.21 -5.15 37.26
C GLY A 103 -14.93 -5.05 35.92
N ALA A 104 -16.24 -5.24 35.91
CA ALA A 104 -17.05 -5.11 34.69
C ALA A 104 -17.04 -3.67 34.16
N VAL A 105 -17.19 -2.65 34.99
CA VAL A 105 -17.09 -1.23 34.61
C VAL A 105 -15.72 -0.91 34.07
N GLN A 106 -14.66 -1.44 34.65
CA GLN A 106 -13.29 -1.26 34.16
C GLN A 106 -13.11 -1.89 32.78
N ALA A 107 -13.63 -3.10 32.56
CA ALA A 107 -13.58 -3.78 31.28
C ALA A 107 -14.36 -3.03 30.17
N SER A 108 -15.55 -2.52 30.50
CA SER A 108 -16.35 -1.69 29.56
C SER A 108 -15.60 -0.42 29.16
N SER A 109 -15.03 0.30 30.12
CA SER A 109 -14.23 1.52 29.86
C SER A 109 -13.01 1.23 28.98
N ALA A 110 -12.28 0.14 29.26
CA ALA A 110 -11.11 -0.27 28.48
C ALA A 110 -11.49 -0.72 27.06
N ALA A 111 -12.67 -1.35 26.89
CA ALA A 111 -13.21 -1.68 25.56
C ALA A 111 -13.55 -0.42 24.76
N GLU A 112 -14.12 0.60 25.39
CA GLU A 112 -14.40 1.89 24.73
C GLU A 112 -13.12 2.63 24.32
N GLU A 113 -12.10 2.66 25.18
CA GLU A 113 -10.80 3.24 24.83
C GLU A 113 -10.13 2.51 23.68
N SER A 114 -10.16 1.16 23.71
CA SER A 114 -9.65 0.32 22.62
C SER A 114 -10.39 0.59 21.31
N ARG A 115 -11.70 0.73 21.36
CA ARG A 115 -12.54 1.07 20.20
C ARG A 115 -12.18 2.42 19.62
N ALA A 116 -11.92 3.43 20.45
CA ALA A 116 -11.49 4.76 19.99
C ALA A 116 -10.12 4.70 19.26
N ALA A 117 -9.17 3.94 19.80
CA ALA A 117 -7.87 3.73 19.19
C ALA A 117 -7.98 2.99 17.83
N VAL A 118 -8.78 1.93 17.78
CA VAL A 118 -8.98 1.14 16.54
C VAL A 118 -9.73 1.91 15.45
N ASN A 119 -10.62 2.83 15.79
CA ASN A 119 -11.22 3.76 14.83
C ASN A 119 -10.17 4.68 14.17
N GLN A 120 -9.07 4.98 14.82
CA GLN A 120 -7.96 5.71 14.18
C GLN A 120 -7.22 4.83 13.18
N ILE A 121 -7.02 3.54 13.53
CA ILE A 121 -6.41 2.55 12.64
C ILE A 121 -7.25 2.37 11.37
N ASP A 122 -8.56 2.22 11.52
CA ASP A 122 -9.51 2.10 10.40
C ASP A 122 -9.36 3.28 9.43
N LYS A 123 -9.40 4.51 9.94
CA LYS A 123 -9.23 5.72 9.12
C LYS A 123 -7.86 5.79 8.45
N ALA A 124 -6.79 5.49 9.19
CA ALA A 124 -5.44 5.50 8.64
C ALA A 124 -5.28 4.45 7.52
N SER A 125 -5.88 3.27 7.69
CA SER A 125 -5.88 2.19 6.69
C SER A 125 -6.63 2.58 5.41
N ILE A 126 -7.78 3.25 5.53
CA ILE A 126 -8.54 3.76 4.38
C ILE A 126 -7.71 4.79 3.61
N VAL A 127 -7.09 5.75 4.30
CA VAL A 127 -6.22 6.75 3.66
C VAL A 127 -5.03 6.07 2.99
N ALA A 128 -4.40 5.10 3.64
CA ALA A 128 -3.28 4.36 3.07
C ALA A 128 -3.67 3.60 1.79
N MET A 129 -4.83 2.93 1.76
CA MET A 129 -5.37 2.28 0.56
C MET A 129 -5.61 3.28 -0.58
N GLU A 130 -6.20 4.44 -0.28
CA GLU A 130 -6.47 5.48 -1.29
C GLU A 130 -5.16 6.01 -1.89
N ARG A 131 -4.16 6.30 -1.06
CA ARG A 131 -2.84 6.77 -1.51
C ARG A 131 -2.06 5.70 -2.27
N ALA A 132 -2.13 4.45 -1.83
CA ALA A 132 -1.54 3.33 -2.56
C ALA A 132 -2.15 3.19 -3.96
N LYS A 133 -3.46 3.23 -4.06
CA LYS A 133 -4.17 3.16 -5.35
C LYS A 133 -3.83 4.34 -6.26
N GLU A 134 -3.85 5.57 -5.76
CA GLU A 134 -3.43 6.75 -6.53
C GLU A 134 -1.99 6.62 -7.03
N SER A 135 -1.09 6.12 -6.17
CA SER A 135 0.31 5.88 -6.52
C SER A 135 0.45 4.80 -7.59
N LEU A 136 -0.34 3.72 -7.55
CA LEU A 136 -0.38 2.68 -8.58
C LEU A 136 -0.85 3.22 -9.92
N ASP A 137 -1.90 4.05 -9.94
CA ASP A 137 -2.40 4.66 -11.16
C ASP A 137 -1.33 5.57 -11.79
N ARG A 138 -0.69 6.42 -10.99
CA ARG A 138 0.42 7.27 -11.44
C ARG A 138 1.63 6.48 -11.92
N MET A 139 1.92 5.35 -11.27
CA MET A 139 3.00 4.46 -11.67
C MET A 139 2.75 3.80 -13.03
N ASN A 140 1.52 3.37 -13.27
CA ASN A 140 1.11 2.81 -14.56
C ASN A 140 1.21 3.85 -15.70
N GLU A 141 0.78 5.09 -15.45
CA GLU A 141 0.93 6.21 -16.38
C GLU A 141 2.40 6.50 -16.67
N ALA A 142 3.22 6.61 -15.63
CA ALA A 142 4.66 6.83 -15.75
C ALA A 142 5.34 5.71 -16.54
N GLN A 143 5.04 4.44 -16.27
CA GLN A 143 5.60 3.29 -16.98
C GLN A 143 5.26 3.32 -18.47
N ALA A 144 4.01 3.61 -18.83
CA ALA A 144 3.60 3.74 -20.23
C ALA A 144 4.36 4.87 -20.94
N LEU A 145 4.56 5.99 -20.24
CA LEU A 145 5.27 7.15 -20.77
C LEU A 145 6.78 6.88 -20.89
N ILE A 146 7.40 6.20 -19.93
CA ILE A 146 8.81 5.77 -19.99
C ILE A 146 9.05 4.90 -21.25
N ARG A 147 8.20 3.90 -21.50
CA ARG A 147 8.28 3.05 -22.69
C ARG A 147 8.15 3.85 -23.99
N THR A 148 7.23 4.81 -24.00
CA THR A 148 7.05 5.69 -25.17
C THR A 148 8.29 6.55 -25.36
N THR A 149 8.83 7.15 -24.30
CA THR A 149 10.04 7.99 -24.32
C THR A 149 11.27 7.21 -24.78
N ALA A 150 11.45 5.97 -24.31
CA ALA A 150 12.54 5.10 -24.75
C ALA A 150 12.46 4.80 -26.25
N ARG A 151 11.27 4.45 -26.76
CA ARG A 151 11.05 4.22 -28.18
C ARG A 151 11.28 5.48 -29.01
N ASP A 152 10.80 6.62 -28.55
CA ASP A 152 10.96 7.90 -29.26
C ASP A 152 12.44 8.32 -29.29
N THR A 153 13.20 8.01 -28.23
CA THR A 153 14.67 8.18 -28.18
C THR A 153 15.37 7.25 -29.19
N GLU A 154 14.93 6.01 -29.34
CA GLU A 154 15.45 5.10 -30.39
C GLU A 154 15.19 5.63 -31.81
N GLN A 155 13.99 6.16 -32.06
CA GLN A 155 13.66 6.78 -33.34
C GLN A 155 14.50 8.03 -33.60
N LEU A 156 14.73 8.83 -32.58
CA LEU A 156 15.64 9.98 -32.63
C LEU A 156 17.06 9.55 -33.06
N ILE A 157 17.60 8.49 -32.44
CA ILE A 157 18.91 7.90 -32.81
C ILE A 157 18.96 7.54 -34.28
N LEU A 158 17.90 6.93 -34.82
CA LEU A 158 17.82 6.56 -36.25
C LEU A 158 17.81 7.80 -37.17
N GLY A 159 17.06 8.83 -36.77
CA GLY A 159 17.00 10.09 -37.54
C GLY A 159 18.36 10.80 -37.60
N ILE A 160 19.04 10.91 -36.43
CA ILE A 160 20.39 11.53 -36.37
C ILE A 160 21.39 10.73 -37.20
N LYS A 161 21.38 9.39 -37.12
CA LYS A 161 22.26 8.52 -37.95
C LYS A 161 22.04 8.69 -39.44
N GLU A 162 20.80 8.82 -39.88
CA GLU A 162 20.48 9.02 -41.30
C GLU A 162 20.97 10.39 -41.76
N ALA A 163 20.82 11.45 -40.96
CA ALA A 163 21.38 12.77 -41.24
C ALA A 163 22.92 12.73 -41.34
N ALA A 164 23.59 12.08 -40.39
CA ALA A 164 25.04 11.90 -40.40
C ALA A 164 25.51 11.11 -41.62
N LYS A 165 24.82 10.05 -42.00
CA LYS A 165 25.12 9.27 -43.21
C LYS A 165 25.01 10.10 -44.48
N THR A 166 23.93 10.88 -44.63
CA THR A 166 23.71 11.79 -45.73
C THR A 166 24.85 12.81 -45.84
N ASN A 167 25.30 13.35 -44.70
CA ASN A 167 26.45 14.24 -44.65
C ASN A 167 27.75 13.53 -45.15
N LEU A 168 28.02 12.31 -44.71
CA LEU A 168 29.17 11.52 -45.16
C LEU A 168 29.15 11.21 -46.65
N GLU A 169 27.98 10.95 -47.24
CA GLU A 169 27.80 10.77 -48.67
C GLU A 169 28.07 12.08 -49.41
N SER A 170 27.65 13.21 -48.88
CA SER A 170 27.96 14.55 -49.40
C SER A 170 29.47 14.83 -49.43
N VAL A 171 30.21 14.46 -48.37
CA VAL A 171 31.68 14.59 -48.34
C VAL A 171 32.36 13.82 -49.49
N LYS A 172 31.88 12.62 -49.84
CA LYS A 172 32.41 11.84 -50.96
C LYS A 172 32.18 12.55 -52.29
N LEU A 173 31.01 13.12 -52.50
CA LEU A 173 30.68 13.88 -53.74
C LEU A 173 31.53 15.16 -53.82
N ILE A 174 31.77 15.84 -52.71
CA ILE A 174 32.61 17.05 -52.66
C ILE A 174 34.09 16.74 -52.92
N ASN A 175 34.61 15.64 -52.43
CA ASN A 175 35.97 15.19 -52.75
C ASN A 175 36.15 14.85 -54.25
N GLU A 176 35.09 14.33 -54.92
CA GLU A 176 35.12 14.11 -56.36
C GLU A 176 35.05 15.44 -57.12
N LEU A 177 34.33 16.44 -56.58
CA LEU A 177 34.31 17.79 -57.11
C LEU A 177 35.67 18.47 -57.02
N GLU A 178 36.44 18.24 -55.90
CA GLU A 178 37.84 18.72 -55.78
C GLU A 178 38.71 18.16 -56.91
N LYS A 179 38.63 16.85 -57.18
CA LYS A 179 39.42 16.22 -58.28
C LYS A 179 39.05 16.79 -59.64
N GLN A 180 37.76 16.98 -59.93
CA GLN A 180 37.32 17.57 -61.20
C GLN A 180 37.77 19.03 -61.35
N SER A 181 37.83 19.77 -60.22
CA SER A 181 38.36 21.13 -60.21
C SER A 181 39.89 21.16 -60.50
N ASP A 182 40.64 20.22 -59.95
CA ASP A 182 42.07 20.05 -60.27
C ASP A 182 42.28 19.74 -61.76
N GLU A 183 41.44 18.87 -62.32
CA GLU A 183 41.49 18.53 -63.74
C GLU A 183 41.22 19.75 -64.62
N ILE A 184 40.19 20.57 -64.29
CA ILE A 184 39.95 21.84 -64.95
C ILE A 184 41.20 22.74 -64.87
N GLY A 185 41.80 22.90 -63.67
CA GLY A 185 43.00 23.68 -63.47
C GLY A 185 44.14 23.28 -64.42
N ASN A 186 44.35 21.96 -64.57
CA ASN A 186 45.39 21.43 -65.45
C ASN A 186 45.12 21.72 -66.96
N ILE A 187 43.84 21.54 -67.35
CA ILE A 187 43.43 21.81 -68.77
C ILE A 187 43.49 23.32 -69.08
N VAL A 188 43.05 24.17 -68.08
CA VAL A 188 43.15 25.64 -68.21
C VAL A 188 44.61 26.08 -68.39
N GLN A 189 45.55 25.50 -67.70
CA GLN A 189 46.99 25.77 -67.87
C GLN A 189 47.46 25.38 -69.29
N ALA A 190 46.94 24.31 -69.87
CA ALA A 190 47.21 23.98 -71.27
C ALA A 190 46.63 25.05 -72.20
N VAL A 191 45.39 25.52 -71.95
CA VAL A 191 44.79 26.62 -72.75
C VAL A 191 45.62 27.91 -72.67
N VAL A 192 46.12 28.27 -71.49
CA VAL A 192 47.06 29.43 -71.30
C VAL A 192 48.28 29.25 -72.17
N ARG A 193 48.93 28.07 -72.12
CA ARG A 193 50.12 27.80 -72.93
C ARG A 193 49.83 27.89 -74.42
N ILE A 194 48.68 27.40 -74.89
CA ILE A 194 48.23 27.47 -76.31
C ILE A 194 47.98 28.94 -76.68
N ALA A 195 47.36 29.73 -75.81
CA ALA A 195 47.15 31.16 -76.05
C ALA A 195 48.49 31.92 -76.20
N ASP A 196 49.45 31.64 -75.25
CA ASP A 196 50.79 32.21 -75.35
C ASP A 196 51.51 31.85 -76.64
N GLN A 197 51.47 30.56 -77.07
CA GLN A 197 52.04 30.11 -78.31
C GLN A 197 51.38 30.76 -79.50
N THR A 198 50.05 30.87 -79.50
CA THR A 198 49.29 31.55 -80.56
C THR A 198 49.65 33.02 -80.65
N ASN A 199 49.83 33.70 -79.49
CA ASN A 199 50.23 35.09 -79.45
C ASN A 199 51.64 35.28 -80.01
N LEU A 200 52.60 34.39 -79.71
CA LEU A 200 53.97 34.42 -80.27
C LEU A 200 53.97 34.15 -81.79
N LEU A 201 53.16 33.18 -82.23
CA LEU A 201 53.04 32.90 -83.67
C LEU A 201 52.40 34.06 -84.42
N ALA A 202 51.37 34.68 -83.85
CA ALA A 202 50.74 35.86 -84.39
C ALA A 202 51.70 37.06 -84.51
N LEU A 203 52.50 37.28 -83.41
CA LEU A 203 53.55 38.30 -83.41
C LEU A 203 54.61 38.04 -84.53
N ASN A 204 55.06 36.79 -84.67
CA ASN A 204 55.99 36.39 -85.73
C ASN A 204 55.36 36.63 -87.12
N ALA A 205 54.08 36.29 -87.27
CA ALA A 205 53.34 36.56 -88.48
C ALA A 205 53.24 38.08 -88.79
N ALA A 206 52.96 38.90 -87.81
CA ALA A 206 52.91 40.36 -87.93
C ALA A 206 54.24 40.95 -88.34
N ILE A 207 55.36 40.44 -87.73
CA ILE A 207 56.72 40.86 -88.14
C ILE A 207 57.02 40.49 -89.61
N GLU A 208 56.71 39.27 -89.96
CA GLU A 208 56.96 38.81 -91.37
C GLU A 208 56.02 39.51 -92.36
N ALA A 209 54.76 39.86 -91.97
CA ALA A 209 53.85 40.67 -92.78
C ALA A 209 54.40 42.09 -93.00
N ALA A 210 54.96 42.72 -91.99
CA ALA A 210 55.68 44.01 -92.16
C ALA A 210 56.86 43.88 -93.09
N ARG A 211 57.57 42.73 -93.04
CA ARG A 211 58.71 42.45 -93.86
C ARG A 211 58.36 42.23 -95.35
N ALA A 212 57.15 41.70 -95.63
CA ALA A 212 56.62 41.49 -96.99
C ALA A 212 56.07 42.77 -97.61
N GLY A 213 56.02 43.93 -96.93
CA GLY A 213 55.59 45.23 -97.42
C GLY A 213 54.12 45.24 -97.92
N GLU A 214 53.86 45.77 -99.08
CA GLU A 214 52.54 45.88 -99.71
C GLU A 214 51.84 44.49 -99.86
N HIS A 215 52.59 43.46 -100.12
CA HIS A 215 52.08 42.08 -100.28
C HIS A 215 51.67 41.45 -98.92
N GLY A 216 52.12 42.06 -97.78
CA GLY A 216 51.81 41.57 -96.41
C GLY A 216 50.63 42.27 -95.77
N ARG A 217 50.01 43.29 -96.32
CA ARG A 217 48.96 44.11 -95.62
C ARG A 217 47.79 43.32 -95.11
N GLY A 218 47.26 42.36 -95.94
CA GLY A 218 46.17 41.48 -95.48
C GLY A 218 46.53 40.55 -94.36
N PHE A 219 47.79 40.06 -94.36
CA PHE A 219 48.34 39.22 -93.30
C PHE A 219 48.58 39.99 -91.96
N ALA A 220 48.99 41.24 -92.05
CA ALA A 220 49.20 42.05 -90.83
C ALA A 220 47.88 42.22 -90.08
N VAL A 221 46.76 42.46 -90.78
CA VAL A 221 45.44 42.59 -90.15
C VAL A 221 45.00 41.26 -89.49
N VAL A 222 45.20 40.12 -90.18
CA VAL A 222 44.87 38.80 -89.59
C VAL A 222 45.78 38.47 -88.40
N ALA A 223 47.06 38.77 -88.50
CA ALA A 223 48.01 38.53 -87.42
C ALA A 223 47.70 39.38 -86.18
N ASP A 224 47.39 40.68 -86.37
CA ASP A 224 46.98 41.53 -85.25
C ASP A 224 45.68 41.07 -84.59
N GLU A 225 44.69 40.63 -85.38
CA GLU A 225 43.42 40.11 -84.84
C GLU A 225 43.60 38.76 -84.10
N VAL A 226 44.42 37.84 -84.67
CA VAL A 226 44.78 36.59 -83.99
C VAL A 226 45.52 36.89 -82.68
N ARG A 227 46.41 37.87 -82.68
CA ARG A 227 47.14 38.29 -81.45
C ARG A 227 46.17 38.80 -80.39
N ASN A 228 45.23 39.68 -80.74
CA ASN A 228 44.17 40.19 -79.86
C ASN A 228 43.32 39.05 -79.31
N LEU A 229 42.89 38.11 -80.15
CA LEU A 229 42.13 36.94 -79.66
C LEU A 229 42.94 36.02 -78.73
N ALA A 230 44.24 35.85 -78.99
CA ALA A 230 45.12 35.10 -78.11
C ALA A 230 45.25 35.77 -76.71
N GLU A 231 45.41 37.10 -76.66
CA GLU A 231 45.46 37.86 -75.45
C GLU A 231 44.11 37.75 -74.64
N ILE A 232 42.95 37.80 -75.34
CA ILE A 232 41.65 37.59 -74.74
C ILE A 232 41.51 36.17 -74.22
N SER A 233 41.99 35.14 -74.97
CA SER A 233 41.95 33.74 -74.53
C SER A 233 42.81 33.51 -73.26
N GLU A 234 44.04 34.07 -73.29
CA GLU A 234 44.95 34.01 -72.08
C GLU A 234 44.31 34.63 -70.84
N LYS A 235 43.79 35.86 -70.95
CA LYS A 235 43.11 36.54 -69.89
C LYS A 235 41.91 35.76 -69.37
N SER A 236 41.12 35.22 -70.23
CA SER A 236 39.94 34.39 -69.91
C SER A 236 40.37 33.12 -69.17
N ALA A 237 41.40 32.44 -69.67
CA ALA A 237 41.95 31.25 -69.00
C ALA A 237 42.53 31.56 -67.63
N ARG A 238 43.23 32.67 -67.42
CA ARG A 238 43.69 33.13 -66.11
C ARG A 238 42.54 33.40 -65.17
N ASN A 239 41.47 34.04 -65.60
CA ASN A 239 40.27 34.25 -64.83
C ASN A 239 39.63 32.94 -64.35
N ILE A 240 39.62 31.90 -65.24
CA ILE A 240 39.17 30.57 -64.83
C ILE A 240 40.07 29.97 -63.74
N THR A 241 41.39 30.13 -63.89
CA THR A 241 42.35 29.66 -62.85
C THR A 241 42.05 30.24 -61.46
N ASP A 242 41.76 31.57 -61.40
CA ASP A 242 41.41 32.23 -60.16
C ASP A 242 40.12 31.69 -59.57
N LEU A 243 39.07 31.49 -60.41
CA LEU A 243 37.80 30.90 -59.97
C LEU A 243 37.93 29.44 -59.54
N VAL A 244 38.79 28.64 -60.20
CA VAL A 244 39.06 27.25 -59.81
C VAL A 244 39.75 27.22 -58.43
N ASN A 245 40.72 28.10 -58.18
CA ASN A 245 41.35 28.22 -56.89
C ASN A 245 40.34 28.62 -55.80
N GLU A 246 39.40 29.50 -56.09
CA GLU A 246 38.30 29.86 -55.19
C GLU A 246 37.41 28.66 -54.92
N ILE A 247 37.03 27.85 -55.94
CA ILE A 247 36.30 26.60 -55.74
C ILE A 247 37.05 25.67 -54.81
N GLN A 248 38.30 25.38 -55.06
CA GLN A 248 39.12 24.48 -54.23
C GLN A 248 39.20 24.94 -52.77
N LYS A 249 39.33 26.23 -52.53
CA LYS A 249 39.32 26.80 -51.19
C LYS A 249 37.95 26.58 -50.49
N ASN A 250 36.88 26.89 -51.17
CA ASN A 250 35.53 26.76 -50.62
C ASN A 250 35.11 25.30 -50.42
N VAL A 251 35.54 24.38 -51.32
CA VAL A 251 35.36 22.93 -51.15
C VAL A 251 35.97 22.44 -49.86
N LYS A 252 37.23 22.84 -49.51
CA LYS A 252 37.90 22.47 -48.25
C LYS A 252 37.13 22.95 -47.03
N VAL A 253 36.57 24.16 -47.09
CA VAL A 253 35.76 24.69 -45.97
C VAL A 253 34.48 23.86 -45.82
N VAL A 254 33.75 23.55 -46.89
CA VAL A 254 32.52 22.76 -46.84
C VAL A 254 32.78 21.34 -46.35
N VAL A 255 33.88 20.69 -46.77
CA VAL A 255 34.27 19.37 -46.25
C VAL A 255 34.48 19.43 -44.72
N THR A 256 35.23 20.44 -44.24
CA THR A 256 35.48 20.60 -42.80
C THR A 256 34.20 20.82 -42.02
N ASP A 257 33.29 21.66 -42.51
CA ASP A 257 31.99 21.95 -41.87
C ASP A 257 31.10 20.71 -41.80
N ILE A 258 31.03 19.91 -42.89
CA ILE A 258 30.23 18.69 -42.94
C ILE A 258 30.83 17.58 -42.05
N GLU A 259 32.14 17.41 -42.04
CA GLU A 259 32.83 16.45 -41.18
C GLU A 259 32.63 16.79 -39.71
N ALA A 260 32.71 18.07 -39.34
CA ALA A 260 32.42 18.55 -37.97
C ALA A 260 30.96 18.26 -37.58
N SER A 261 29.98 18.51 -38.50
CA SER A 261 28.57 18.19 -38.29
C SER A 261 28.35 16.67 -38.12
N GLY A 262 28.99 15.85 -38.93
CA GLY A 262 28.91 14.39 -38.83
C GLY A 262 29.43 13.86 -37.50
N LYS A 263 30.59 14.37 -37.03
CA LYS A 263 31.18 14.01 -35.76
C LYS A 263 30.30 14.42 -34.57
N ALA A 264 29.74 15.64 -34.60
CA ALA A 264 28.78 16.08 -33.60
C ALA A 264 27.55 15.18 -33.55
N ALA A 265 27.02 14.78 -34.70
CA ALA A 265 25.88 13.86 -34.79
C ALA A 265 26.21 12.47 -34.17
N ASP A 266 27.40 11.93 -34.40
CA ASP A 266 27.83 10.66 -33.78
C ASP A 266 27.95 10.76 -32.25
N GLU A 267 28.45 11.88 -31.72
CA GLU A 267 28.53 12.15 -30.29
C GLU A 267 27.12 12.20 -29.65
N GLU A 268 26.15 12.81 -30.33
CA GLU A 268 24.77 12.85 -29.86
C GLU A 268 24.09 11.48 -29.89
N VAL A 269 24.41 10.62 -30.86
CA VAL A 269 23.95 9.23 -30.90
C VAL A 269 24.43 8.44 -29.67
N GLU A 270 25.68 8.61 -29.25
CA GLU A 270 26.18 7.91 -28.06
C GLU A 270 25.53 8.41 -26.76
N LYS A 271 25.25 9.71 -26.65
CA LYS A 271 24.48 10.25 -25.53
C LYS A 271 23.04 9.69 -25.49
N ALA A 272 22.36 9.65 -26.64
CA ALA A 272 21.02 9.11 -26.76
C ALA A 272 20.95 7.62 -26.40
N LYS A 273 21.94 6.81 -26.76
CA LYS A 273 22.01 5.40 -26.33
C LYS A 273 22.08 5.27 -24.80
N LYS A 274 22.93 6.10 -24.16
CA LYS A 274 23.01 6.10 -22.70
C LYS A 274 21.68 6.45 -22.04
N ILE A 275 20.98 7.46 -22.57
CA ILE A 275 19.64 7.83 -22.11
C ILE A 275 18.66 6.66 -22.26
N THR A 276 18.70 5.92 -23.37
CA THR A 276 17.87 4.73 -23.56
C THR A 276 18.18 3.64 -22.51
N GLU A 277 19.44 3.38 -22.21
CA GLU A 277 19.86 2.43 -21.18
C GLU A 277 19.38 2.87 -19.80
N ASP A 278 19.46 4.15 -19.47
CA ASP A 278 19.01 4.69 -18.18
C ASP A 278 17.47 4.67 -18.08
N LEU A 279 16.72 4.88 -19.17
CA LEU A 279 15.27 4.72 -19.22
C LEU A 279 14.83 3.26 -18.99
N ILE A 280 15.61 2.27 -19.44
CA ILE A 280 15.33 0.85 -19.14
C ILE A 280 15.48 0.60 -17.63
N LYS A 281 16.51 1.14 -16.98
CA LYS A 281 16.67 1.03 -15.51
C LYS A 281 15.52 1.72 -14.78
N VAL A 282 15.08 2.90 -15.26
CA VAL A 282 13.91 3.57 -14.71
C VAL A 282 12.67 2.67 -14.80
N GLU A 283 12.45 1.95 -15.92
CA GLU A 283 11.34 1.01 -16.07
C GLU A 283 11.43 -0.18 -15.08
N GLU A 284 12.62 -0.74 -14.89
CA GLU A 284 12.86 -1.83 -13.93
C GLU A 284 12.57 -1.36 -12.50
N ASP A 285 13.11 -0.23 -12.08
CA ASP A 285 12.91 0.32 -10.72
C ASP A 285 11.44 0.73 -10.47
N VAL A 286 10.75 1.26 -11.48
CA VAL A 286 9.29 1.50 -11.44
C VAL A 286 8.53 0.22 -11.11
N THR A 287 8.91 -0.91 -11.69
CA THR A 287 8.27 -2.21 -11.40
C THR A 287 8.49 -2.65 -9.95
N VAL A 288 9.68 -2.37 -9.37
CA VAL A 288 9.97 -2.66 -7.96
C VAL A 288 9.09 -1.82 -7.03
N VAL A 289 8.99 -0.51 -7.28
CA VAL A 289 8.13 0.39 -6.51
C VAL A 289 6.66 -0.02 -6.62
N GLN A 290 6.21 -0.40 -7.82
CA GLN A 290 4.85 -0.89 -8.04
C GLN A 290 4.53 -2.14 -7.20
N SER A 291 5.47 -3.08 -7.10
CA SER A 291 5.33 -4.27 -6.24
C SER A 291 5.21 -3.89 -4.77
N SER A 292 6.03 -2.96 -4.29
CA SER A 292 5.99 -2.49 -2.90
C SER A 292 4.67 -1.76 -2.57
N ILE A 293 4.15 -0.97 -3.51
CA ILE A 293 2.86 -0.27 -3.33
C ILE A 293 1.68 -1.25 -3.34
N ASN A 294 1.73 -2.32 -4.14
CA ASN A 294 0.72 -3.38 -4.10
C ASN A 294 0.71 -4.10 -2.73
N GLU A 295 1.88 -4.40 -2.16
CA GLU A 295 1.97 -4.97 -0.82
C GLU A 295 1.42 -4.00 0.26
N ILE A 296 1.62 -2.70 0.09
CA ILE A 296 1.06 -1.67 0.96
C ILE A 296 -0.48 -1.65 0.86
N GLU A 297 -1.04 -1.74 -0.35
CA GLU A 297 -2.49 -1.80 -0.58
C GLU A 297 -3.10 -3.03 0.11
N GLU A 298 -2.50 -4.20 -0.06
CA GLU A 298 -2.93 -5.45 0.56
C GLU A 298 -2.88 -5.38 2.10
N ASN A 299 -1.77 -4.92 2.67
CA ASN A 299 -1.63 -4.75 4.11
C ASN A 299 -2.61 -3.71 4.68
N SER A 300 -2.91 -2.64 3.92
CA SER A 300 -3.89 -1.63 4.33
C SER A 300 -5.32 -2.18 4.33
N ALA A 301 -5.66 -3.01 3.34
CA ALA A 301 -6.95 -3.69 3.26
C ALA A 301 -7.11 -4.70 4.42
N ASP A 302 -6.07 -5.47 4.72
CA ASP A 302 -6.05 -6.39 5.87
C ASP A 302 -6.14 -5.64 7.20
N ALA A 303 -5.49 -4.48 7.32
CA ALA A 303 -5.59 -3.63 8.51
C ALA A 303 -7.00 -3.06 8.68
N ASN A 304 -7.64 -2.59 7.63
CA ASN A 304 -9.04 -2.13 7.65
C ASN A 304 -10.01 -3.24 8.09
N LYS A 305 -9.84 -4.45 7.53
CA LYS A 305 -10.63 -5.62 7.92
C LYS A 305 -10.41 -6.00 9.37
N GLY A 306 -9.16 -6.08 9.82
CA GLY A 306 -8.81 -6.38 11.21
C GLY A 306 -9.33 -5.33 12.19
N ALA A 307 -9.30 -4.05 11.82
CA ALA A 307 -9.89 -2.98 12.61
C ALA A 307 -11.40 -3.16 12.77
N SER A 308 -12.11 -3.51 11.69
CA SER A 308 -13.55 -3.79 11.74
C SER A 308 -13.88 -4.99 12.63
N GLU A 309 -13.13 -6.09 12.54
CA GLU A 309 -13.27 -7.27 13.40
C GLU A 309 -13.02 -6.92 14.88
N PHE A 310 -12.02 -6.09 15.16
CA PHE A 310 -11.71 -5.64 16.52
C PHE A 310 -12.81 -4.74 17.09
N LEU A 311 -13.39 -3.85 16.29
CA LEU A 311 -14.50 -2.98 16.71
C LEU A 311 -15.71 -3.81 17.13
N GLU A 312 -16.06 -4.85 16.37
CA GLU A 312 -17.15 -5.78 16.70
C GLU A 312 -16.87 -6.53 18.02
N ILE A 313 -15.65 -7.01 18.21
CA ILE A 313 -15.24 -7.67 19.45
C ILE A 313 -15.32 -6.72 20.65
N SER A 314 -14.86 -5.48 20.50
CA SER A 314 -14.93 -4.48 21.57
C SER A 314 -16.38 -4.16 21.98
N GLU A 315 -17.31 -4.14 21.04
CA GLU A 315 -18.74 -3.97 21.31
C GLU A 315 -19.31 -5.17 22.08
N GLN A 316 -18.92 -6.38 21.69
CA GLN A 316 -19.34 -7.60 22.42
C GLN A 316 -18.75 -7.64 23.83
N ILE A 317 -17.51 -7.21 24.04
CA ILE A 317 -16.91 -7.10 25.38
C ILE A 317 -17.65 -6.07 26.24
N ALA A 318 -17.97 -4.91 25.69
CA ALA A 318 -18.73 -3.89 26.43
C ALA A 318 -20.12 -4.39 26.83
N ALA A 319 -20.82 -5.09 25.92
CA ALA A 319 -22.13 -5.69 26.20
C ALA A 319 -22.05 -6.76 27.29
N ALA A 320 -21.05 -7.65 27.24
CA ALA A 320 -20.83 -8.66 28.29
C ALA A 320 -20.52 -8.01 29.67
N ALA A 321 -19.77 -6.92 29.68
CA ALA A 321 -19.50 -6.15 30.89
C ALA A 321 -20.76 -5.46 31.46
N GLU A 322 -21.62 -4.94 30.60
CA GLU A 322 -22.92 -4.38 31.03
C GLU A 322 -23.84 -5.47 31.62
N GLU A 323 -23.89 -6.65 30.99
CA GLU A 323 -24.65 -7.80 31.53
C GLU A 323 -24.12 -8.24 32.90
N GLN A 324 -22.80 -8.31 33.06
CA GLN A 324 -22.16 -8.61 34.36
C GLN A 324 -22.49 -7.57 35.42
N THR A 325 -22.44 -6.29 35.06
CA THR A 325 -22.81 -5.21 36.00
C THR A 325 -24.27 -5.34 36.43
N SER A 326 -25.18 -5.57 35.49
CA SER A 326 -26.61 -5.74 35.76
C SER A 326 -26.89 -6.97 36.64
N ALA A 327 -26.21 -8.09 36.37
CA ALA A 327 -26.33 -9.31 37.21
C ALA A 327 -25.79 -9.11 38.62
N ALA A 328 -24.65 -8.39 38.77
CA ALA A 328 -24.10 -8.07 40.07
C ALA A 328 -25.02 -7.15 40.90
N GLU A 329 -25.64 -6.15 40.24
CA GLU A 329 -26.64 -5.28 40.89
C GLU A 329 -27.93 -6.04 41.29
N GLU A 330 -28.34 -7.05 40.51
CA GLU A 330 -29.47 -7.93 40.83
C GLU A 330 -29.15 -8.77 42.07
N VAL A 331 -27.94 -9.37 42.12
CA VAL A 331 -27.47 -10.11 43.29
C VAL A 331 -27.39 -9.21 44.52
N GLU A 332 -26.86 -7.99 44.42
CA GLU A 332 -26.81 -7.04 45.52
C GLU A 332 -28.20 -6.75 46.09
N ARG A 333 -29.20 -6.60 45.24
CA ARG A 333 -30.61 -6.41 45.64
C ARG A 333 -31.20 -7.64 46.34
N SER A 334 -30.92 -8.82 45.78
CA SER A 334 -31.31 -10.11 46.40
C SER A 334 -30.66 -10.32 47.77
N ILE A 335 -29.40 -9.91 47.92
CA ILE A 335 -28.69 -9.93 49.20
C ILE A 335 -29.36 -9.00 50.24
N GLU A 336 -29.83 -7.81 49.84
CA GLU A 336 -30.58 -6.92 50.72
C GLU A 336 -31.91 -7.56 51.19
N GLU A 337 -32.65 -8.22 50.32
CA GLU A 337 -33.87 -8.94 50.66
C GLU A 337 -33.57 -10.11 51.60
N GLN A 338 -32.55 -10.88 51.33
CA GLN A 338 -32.13 -11.99 52.15
C GLN A 338 -31.66 -11.54 53.55
N ASN A 339 -30.93 -10.43 53.67
CA ASN A 339 -30.55 -9.86 54.95
C ASN A 339 -31.75 -9.44 55.81
N ARG A 340 -32.81 -8.94 55.18
CA ARG A 340 -34.08 -8.65 55.91
C ARG A 340 -34.73 -9.94 56.44
N ALA A 341 -34.76 -11.00 55.62
CA ALA A 341 -35.28 -12.29 56.09
C ALA A 341 -34.45 -12.84 57.25
N PHE A 342 -33.12 -12.68 57.23
CA PHE A 342 -32.23 -13.06 58.37
C PHE A 342 -32.48 -12.23 59.60
N GLU A 343 -32.79 -10.95 59.51
CA GLU A 343 -33.16 -10.11 60.66
C GLU A 343 -34.47 -10.57 61.29
N GLU A 344 -35.51 -10.90 60.44
CA GLU A 344 -36.77 -11.45 60.91
C GLU A 344 -36.58 -12.83 61.57
N LEU A 345 -35.78 -13.72 60.97
CA LEU A 345 -35.41 -15.00 61.52
C LEU A 345 -34.69 -14.85 62.88
N ASN A 346 -33.82 -13.89 63.03
CA ASN A 346 -33.11 -13.63 64.26
C ASN A 346 -34.05 -13.13 65.40
N ILE A 347 -35.01 -12.28 65.03
CA ILE A 347 -36.06 -11.82 65.97
C ILE A 347 -36.88 -13.02 66.45
N ALA A 348 -37.41 -13.84 65.57
CA ALA A 348 -38.24 -14.99 65.87
C ALA A 348 -37.46 -16.07 66.66
N ALA A 349 -36.15 -16.30 66.36
CA ALA A 349 -35.29 -17.18 67.15
C ALA A 349 -35.11 -16.67 68.54
N SER A 350 -34.98 -15.34 68.72
CA SER A 350 -34.91 -14.73 70.06
C SER A 350 -36.21 -14.92 70.85
N GLU A 351 -37.35 -14.76 70.22
CA GLU A 351 -38.68 -15.03 70.84
C GLU A 351 -38.84 -16.50 71.21
N LEU A 352 -38.38 -17.44 70.41
CA LEU A 352 -38.35 -18.87 70.72
C LEU A 352 -37.45 -19.18 71.92
N SER A 353 -36.29 -18.55 72.02
CA SER A 353 -35.39 -18.71 73.11
C SER A 353 -36.04 -18.27 74.46
N GLN A 354 -36.73 -17.10 74.42
CA GLN A 354 -37.47 -16.61 75.54
C GLN A 354 -38.64 -17.54 75.93
N LEU A 355 -39.41 -17.98 74.94
CA LEU A 355 -40.55 -18.90 75.13
C LEU A 355 -40.09 -20.25 75.69
N SER A 356 -38.96 -20.77 75.24
CA SER A 356 -38.33 -21.99 75.79
C SER A 356 -38.00 -21.86 77.28
N GLU A 357 -37.50 -20.70 77.68
CA GLU A 357 -37.19 -20.45 79.12
C GLU A 357 -38.47 -20.30 79.93
N GLU A 358 -39.49 -19.62 79.38
CA GLU A 358 -40.83 -19.53 80.01
C GLU A 358 -41.47 -20.91 80.16
N LEU A 359 -41.31 -21.78 79.18
CA LEU A 359 -41.88 -23.14 79.15
C LEU A 359 -41.35 -24.00 80.34
N LYS A 360 -40.10 -23.80 80.80
CA LYS A 360 -39.52 -24.54 81.93
C LYS A 360 -40.29 -24.35 83.23
N VAL A 361 -41.01 -23.23 83.37
CA VAL A 361 -41.74 -22.85 84.60
C VAL A 361 -43.25 -22.65 84.36
N SER A 362 -43.72 -22.72 83.12
CA SER A 362 -45.13 -22.47 82.75
C SER A 362 -46.05 -23.57 83.25
N THR A 363 -47.25 -23.15 83.70
CA THR A 363 -48.36 -24.05 84.09
C THR A 363 -49.40 -24.15 82.94
N ASP A 364 -49.27 -23.35 81.89
CA ASP A 364 -50.14 -23.31 80.69
C ASP A 364 -49.35 -23.76 79.44
N THR A 365 -49.13 -25.06 79.38
CA THR A 365 -48.34 -25.70 78.32
C THR A 365 -49.04 -25.59 76.97
N GLN A 366 -50.36 -25.55 76.91
CA GLN A 366 -51.11 -25.48 75.69
C GLN A 366 -50.92 -24.12 74.99
N LYS A 367 -51.02 -23.04 75.73
CA LYS A 367 -50.80 -21.70 75.14
C LYS A 367 -49.36 -21.51 74.65
N SER A 368 -48.38 -22.01 75.47
CA SER A 368 -47.00 -21.93 75.03
C SER A 368 -46.69 -22.79 73.79
N SER A 369 -47.34 -23.97 73.65
CA SER A 369 -47.15 -24.80 72.48
C SER A 369 -47.85 -24.19 71.22
N GLU A 370 -48.99 -23.51 71.35
CA GLU A 370 -49.65 -22.80 70.29
C GLU A 370 -48.77 -21.63 69.74
N ILE A 371 -48.17 -20.84 70.62
CA ILE A 371 -47.24 -19.75 70.25
C ILE A 371 -46.00 -20.35 69.61
N LEU A 372 -45.45 -21.41 70.17
CA LEU A 372 -44.28 -22.11 69.65
C LEU A 372 -44.52 -22.62 68.26
N ALA A 373 -45.69 -23.24 67.98
CA ALA A 373 -46.06 -23.71 66.65
C ALA A 373 -46.21 -22.55 65.64
N SER A 374 -46.88 -21.46 66.10
CA SER A 374 -47.03 -20.27 65.21
C SER A 374 -45.70 -19.62 64.86
N THR A 375 -44.76 -19.48 65.83
CA THR A 375 -43.46 -18.92 65.56
C THR A 375 -42.59 -19.86 64.72
N ALA A 376 -42.71 -21.17 64.86
CA ALA A 376 -42.07 -22.14 63.98
C ALA A 376 -42.59 -22.11 62.53
N GLU A 377 -43.89 -21.91 62.35
CA GLU A 377 -44.47 -21.70 61.01
C GLU A 377 -43.95 -20.41 60.35
N GLU A 378 -43.86 -19.31 61.11
CA GLU A 378 -43.31 -18.03 60.64
C GLU A 378 -41.82 -18.16 60.25
N LEU A 379 -41.02 -18.82 61.10
CA LEU A 379 -39.64 -19.14 60.81
C LEU A 379 -39.49 -20.01 59.54
N SER A 380 -40.32 -21.03 59.39
CA SER A 380 -40.33 -21.88 58.19
C SER A 380 -40.57 -21.07 56.92
N SER A 381 -41.56 -20.16 56.94
CA SER A 381 -41.83 -19.29 55.83
C SER A 381 -40.66 -18.37 55.47
N ASN A 382 -40.00 -17.77 56.47
CA ASN A 382 -38.88 -16.86 56.27
C ASN A 382 -37.63 -17.62 55.75
N VAL A 383 -37.39 -18.86 56.19
CA VAL A 383 -36.30 -19.71 55.66
C VAL A 383 -36.59 -20.14 54.22
N GLU A 384 -37.86 -20.48 53.88
CA GLU A 384 -38.25 -20.79 52.52
C GLU A 384 -38.02 -19.57 51.58
N GLU A 385 -38.36 -18.37 52.02
CA GLU A 385 -38.13 -17.13 51.31
C GLU A 385 -36.63 -16.87 51.14
N ALA A 386 -35.82 -16.94 52.22
CA ALA A 386 -34.39 -16.78 52.17
C ALA A 386 -33.71 -17.83 51.25
N ASN A 387 -34.19 -19.07 51.22
CA ASN A 387 -33.68 -20.12 50.34
C ASN A 387 -34.06 -19.89 48.87
N SER A 388 -35.23 -19.33 48.59
CA SER A 388 -35.62 -18.92 47.22
C SER A 388 -34.70 -17.84 46.70
N VAL A 389 -34.40 -16.82 47.51
CA VAL A 389 -33.48 -15.74 47.16
C VAL A 389 -32.07 -16.27 46.99
N ALA A 390 -31.58 -17.20 47.83
CA ALA A 390 -30.28 -17.84 47.63
C ALA A 390 -30.18 -18.56 46.28
N THR A 391 -31.27 -19.16 45.80
CA THR A 391 -31.33 -19.82 44.50
C THR A 391 -31.24 -18.79 43.34
N GLU A 392 -31.88 -17.63 43.48
CA GLU A 392 -31.77 -16.52 42.52
C GLU A 392 -30.35 -15.95 42.45
N ILE A 393 -29.74 -15.75 43.63
CA ILE A 393 -28.33 -15.34 43.73
C ILE A 393 -27.41 -16.31 42.97
N MET A 394 -27.56 -17.63 43.17
CA MET A 394 -26.74 -18.62 42.47
C MET A 394 -26.89 -18.56 40.94
N ARG A 395 -28.10 -18.32 40.44
CA ARG A 395 -28.33 -18.18 38.99
C ARG A 395 -27.68 -16.93 38.42
N ALA A 396 -27.75 -15.82 39.12
CA ALA A 396 -27.13 -14.58 38.67
C ALA A 396 -25.59 -14.67 38.70
N ILE A 397 -25.02 -15.35 39.71
CA ILE A 397 -23.60 -15.67 39.76
C ILE A 397 -23.16 -16.53 38.58
N GLU A 398 -23.97 -17.53 38.20
CA GLU A 398 -23.69 -18.35 37.00
C GLU A 398 -23.70 -17.52 35.72
N GLN A 399 -24.62 -16.54 35.58
CA GLN A 399 -24.63 -15.60 34.46
C GLN A 399 -23.36 -14.75 34.41
N VAL A 400 -22.90 -14.25 35.53
CA VAL A 400 -21.61 -13.51 35.64
C VAL A 400 -20.44 -14.38 35.21
N ALA A 401 -20.41 -15.66 35.62
CA ALA A 401 -19.35 -16.61 35.19
C ALA A 401 -19.30 -16.79 33.68
N ILE A 402 -20.46 -17.01 33.06
CA ILE A 402 -20.57 -17.15 31.60
C ILE A 402 -20.11 -15.86 30.91
N GLY A 403 -20.50 -14.71 31.40
CA GLY A 403 -20.06 -13.41 30.88
C GLY A 403 -18.54 -13.21 30.98
N ALA A 404 -17.90 -13.60 32.09
CA ALA A 404 -16.47 -13.52 32.31
C ALA A 404 -15.68 -14.43 31.37
N GLU A 405 -16.14 -15.66 31.15
CA GLU A 405 -15.54 -16.59 30.18
C GLU A 405 -15.68 -16.07 28.74
N ALA A 406 -16.85 -15.55 28.37
CA ALA A 406 -17.04 -14.94 27.06
C ALA A 406 -16.11 -13.75 26.85
N GLN A 407 -15.96 -12.89 27.85
CA GLN A 407 -15.06 -11.72 27.82
C GLN A 407 -13.60 -12.13 27.68
N ALA A 408 -13.13 -13.15 28.39
CA ALA A 408 -11.78 -13.68 28.25
C ALA A 408 -11.51 -14.19 26.82
N ASN A 409 -12.42 -14.99 26.26
CA ASN A 409 -12.32 -15.50 24.90
C ASN A 409 -12.31 -14.40 23.82
N LEU A 410 -13.10 -13.34 24.01
CA LEU A 410 -13.12 -12.18 23.11
C LEU A 410 -11.83 -11.37 23.23
N THR A 411 -11.29 -11.25 24.43
CA THR A 411 -10.02 -10.56 24.69
C THR A 411 -8.84 -11.26 24.00
N ASP A 412 -8.80 -12.59 24.03
CA ASP A 412 -7.76 -13.37 23.31
C ASP A 412 -7.84 -13.13 21.79
N LYS A 413 -9.05 -13.07 21.23
CA LYS A 413 -9.23 -12.74 19.81
C LYS A 413 -8.78 -11.30 19.51
N ALA A 414 -9.12 -10.33 20.35
CA ALA A 414 -8.69 -8.95 20.20
C ALA A 414 -7.15 -8.81 20.25
N ALA A 415 -6.49 -9.56 21.14
CA ALA A 415 -5.04 -9.61 21.23
C ALA A 415 -4.41 -10.16 19.94
N ALA A 416 -4.93 -11.27 19.39
CA ALA A 416 -4.44 -11.85 18.14
C ALA A 416 -4.62 -10.92 16.94
N ILE A 417 -5.75 -10.20 16.87
CA ILE A 417 -5.98 -9.18 15.84
C ILE A 417 -5.00 -8.03 15.99
N SER A 418 -4.76 -7.54 17.21
CA SER A 418 -3.80 -6.47 17.48
C SER A 418 -2.38 -6.83 17.03
N GLU A 419 -1.93 -8.07 17.25
CA GLU A 419 -0.63 -8.55 16.78
C GLU A 419 -0.55 -8.57 15.24
N ARG A 420 -1.60 -9.04 14.57
CA ARG A 420 -1.68 -9.05 13.10
C ARG A 420 -1.64 -7.63 12.54
N LEU A 421 -2.39 -6.71 13.11
CA LEU A 421 -2.40 -5.30 12.74
C LEU A 421 -1.03 -4.64 12.94
N ALA A 422 -0.33 -4.95 14.04
CA ALA A 422 1.01 -4.42 14.32
C ALA A 422 2.04 -4.91 13.28
N ALA A 423 1.99 -6.19 12.90
CA ALA A 423 2.85 -6.73 11.85
C ALA A 423 2.56 -6.06 10.50
N GLY A 424 1.29 -5.90 10.12
CA GLY A 424 0.88 -5.21 8.90
C GLY A 424 1.32 -3.75 8.87
N ALA A 425 1.13 -2.99 9.95
CA ALA A 425 1.56 -1.60 10.06
C ALA A 425 3.09 -1.45 9.94
N THR A 426 3.85 -2.35 10.57
CA THR A 426 5.31 -2.39 10.47
C THR A 426 5.76 -2.65 9.03
N GLN A 427 5.11 -3.59 8.35
CA GLN A 427 5.42 -3.91 6.95
C GLN A 427 5.06 -2.75 6.02
N MET A 428 3.89 -2.12 6.21
CA MET A 428 3.50 -0.92 5.47
C MET A 428 4.53 0.21 5.62
N ASN A 429 4.96 0.49 6.84
CA ASN A 429 5.98 1.53 7.09
C ASN A 429 7.29 1.21 6.38
N SER A 430 7.78 -0.03 6.51
CA SER A 430 9.02 -0.47 5.85
C SER A 430 8.95 -0.35 4.33
N ARG A 431 7.84 -0.82 3.72
CA ARG A 431 7.65 -0.73 2.26
C ARG A 431 7.47 0.69 1.77
N SER A 432 6.84 1.55 2.57
CA SER A 432 6.69 2.96 2.25
C SER A 432 8.03 3.70 2.23
N ILE A 433 8.90 3.44 3.21
CA ILE A 433 10.25 4.01 3.26
C ILE A 433 11.08 3.52 2.06
N GLU A 434 11.10 2.21 1.79
CA GLU A 434 11.81 1.63 0.64
C GLU A 434 11.30 2.22 -0.70
N SER A 435 9.98 2.37 -0.85
CA SER A 435 9.38 2.99 -2.03
C SER A 435 9.78 4.46 -2.16
N ALA A 436 9.77 5.22 -1.07
CA ALA A 436 10.18 6.63 -1.08
C ALA A 436 11.65 6.82 -1.47
N GLU A 437 12.55 5.97 -0.97
CA GLU A 437 13.96 5.96 -1.36
C GLU A 437 14.13 5.66 -2.85
N LYS A 438 13.46 4.61 -3.34
CA LYS A 438 13.50 4.24 -4.75
C LYS A 438 12.93 5.31 -5.67
N VAL A 439 11.80 5.92 -5.30
CA VAL A 439 11.22 7.04 -6.06
C VAL A 439 12.18 8.23 -6.11
N THR A 440 12.90 8.51 -5.03
CA THR A 440 13.93 9.57 -5.00
C THR A 440 15.10 9.26 -5.95
N GLU A 441 15.55 8.01 -6.01
CA GLU A 441 16.57 7.57 -6.98
C GLU A 441 16.05 7.71 -8.43
N LEU A 442 14.80 7.33 -8.68
CA LEU A 442 14.13 7.49 -9.98
C LEU A 442 14.02 8.95 -10.40
N GLN A 443 13.63 9.85 -9.50
CA GLN A 443 13.58 11.29 -9.75
C GLN A 443 14.93 11.83 -10.23
N LYS A 444 16.01 11.43 -9.56
CA LYS A 444 17.36 11.83 -9.93
C LYS A 444 17.73 11.32 -11.33
N LEU A 445 17.44 10.06 -11.63
CA LEU A 445 17.75 9.45 -12.93
C LEU A 445 16.94 10.08 -14.08
N VAL A 446 15.67 10.40 -13.83
CA VAL A 446 14.82 11.13 -14.78
C VAL A 446 15.34 12.54 -15.04
N ASP A 447 15.82 13.26 -14.00
CA ASP A 447 16.40 14.59 -14.15
C ASP A 447 17.74 14.53 -14.92
N GLU A 448 18.60 13.56 -14.64
CA GLU A 448 19.83 13.32 -15.41
C GLU A 448 19.53 13.03 -16.88
N ASN A 449 18.51 12.22 -17.17
CA ASN A 449 18.06 11.95 -18.53
C ASN A 449 17.53 13.21 -19.22
N LYS A 450 16.74 14.01 -18.50
CA LYS A 450 16.23 15.29 -19.02
C LYS A 450 17.38 16.22 -19.39
N GLN A 451 18.36 16.39 -18.50
CA GLN A 451 19.55 17.19 -18.78
C GLN A 451 20.33 16.64 -20.00
N GLY A 452 20.44 15.32 -20.11
CA GLY A 452 21.04 14.66 -21.24
C GLY A 452 20.34 14.97 -22.57
N ILE A 453 19.00 14.97 -22.58
CA ILE A 453 18.20 15.35 -23.75
C ILE A 453 18.38 16.84 -24.08
N ASP A 454 18.37 17.73 -23.12
CA ASP A 454 18.57 19.16 -23.32
C ASP A 454 19.92 19.45 -23.98
N ILE A 455 21.01 18.81 -23.52
CA ILE A 455 22.35 18.89 -24.13
C ILE A 455 22.35 18.31 -25.56
N MET A 456 21.63 17.21 -25.78
CA MET A 456 21.52 16.59 -27.09
C MET A 456 20.76 17.48 -28.08
N ILE A 457 19.71 18.17 -27.66
CA ILE A 457 18.97 19.17 -28.45
C ILE A 457 19.92 20.27 -28.93
N GLU A 458 20.79 20.76 -28.03
CA GLU A 458 21.80 21.76 -28.35
C GLU A 458 22.81 21.25 -29.38
N GLY A 459 23.30 20.01 -29.24
CA GLY A 459 24.22 19.37 -30.17
C GLY A 459 23.62 19.14 -31.56
N ILE A 460 22.38 18.63 -31.62
CA ILE A 460 21.67 18.42 -32.88
C ILE A 460 21.37 19.76 -33.58
N SER A 461 20.94 20.77 -32.83
CA SER A 461 20.73 22.12 -33.34
C SER A 461 22.01 22.71 -33.94
N SER A 462 23.14 22.57 -33.26
CA SER A 462 24.44 23.04 -33.74
C SER A 462 24.85 22.31 -35.01
N SER A 463 24.64 21.00 -35.09
CA SER A 463 24.88 20.20 -36.29
C SER A 463 24.00 20.64 -37.49
N ALA A 464 22.72 20.91 -37.23
CA ALA A 464 21.78 21.43 -38.23
C ALA A 464 22.20 22.82 -38.74
N GLU A 465 22.67 23.70 -37.87
CA GLU A 465 23.17 25.01 -38.21
C GLU A 465 24.47 24.94 -39.05
N ALA A 466 25.40 24.06 -38.66
CA ALA A 466 26.62 23.81 -39.44
C ALA A 466 26.27 23.29 -40.85
N SER A 467 25.30 22.39 -40.98
CA SER A 467 24.78 21.92 -42.26
C SER A 467 24.16 23.08 -43.10
N THR A 468 23.44 24.00 -42.43
CA THR A 468 22.87 25.18 -43.10
C THR A 468 23.96 26.11 -43.64
N VAL A 469 25.06 26.32 -42.87
CA VAL A 469 26.23 27.09 -43.33
C VAL A 469 26.89 26.41 -44.52
N ALA A 470 27.08 25.09 -44.45
CA ALA A 470 27.63 24.31 -45.57
C ALA A 470 26.77 24.43 -46.84
N ALA A 471 25.44 24.37 -46.72
CA ALA A 471 24.52 24.58 -47.84
C ALA A 471 24.68 25.97 -48.51
N LYS A 472 24.90 27.02 -47.69
CA LYS A 472 25.17 28.37 -48.18
C LYS A 472 26.51 28.44 -48.95
N ASN A 473 27.55 27.79 -48.42
CA ASN A 473 28.86 27.72 -49.08
C ASN A 473 28.78 26.93 -50.43
N ILE A 474 28.02 25.86 -50.47
CA ILE A 474 27.75 25.11 -51.71
C ILE A 474 27.01 25.99 -52.73
N LYS A 475 26.07 26.82 -52.35
CA LYS A 475 25.41 27.76 -53.25
C LYS A 475 26.38 28.80 -53.81
N SER A 476 27.40 29.24 -53.06
CA SER A 476 28.48 30.10 -53.54
C SER A 476 29.34 29.38 -54.61
N LEU A 477 29.62 28.06 -54.42
CA LEU A 477 30.31 27.26 -55.43
C LEU A 477 29.52 27.14 -56.74
N GLU A 478 28.19 27.02 -56.66
CA GLU A 478 27.32 27.03 -57.84
C GLU A 478 27.48 28.33 -58.64
N GLU A 479 27.46 29.48 -57.97
CA GLU A 479 27.63 30.79 -58.60
C GLU A 479 29.01 30.92 -59.26
N THR A 480 30.07 30.44 -58.57
CA THR A 480 31.42 30.48 -59.10
C THR A 480 31.59 29.58 -60.32
N THR A 481 31.00 28.38 -60.29
CA THR A 481 31.01 27.43 -61.39
C THR A 481 30.24 27.98 -62.63
N ARG A 482 29.09 28.68 -62.42
CA ARG A 482 28.37 29.38 -63.49
C ARG A 482 29.19 30.50 -64.13
N LYS A 483 30.08 31.20 -63.36
CA LYS A 483 31.01 32.19 -63.92
C LYS A 483 32.03 31.51 -64.84
N ILE A 484 32.57 30.36 -64.41
CA ILE A 484 33.51 29.58 -65.23
C ILE A 484 32.84 29.17 -66.51
N ASP A 485 31.62 28.63 -66.48
CA ASP A 485 30.87 28.20 -67.71
C ASP A 485 30.76 29.34 -68.72
N LYS A 486 30.41 30.56 -68.28
CA LYS A 486 30.33 31.74 -69.17
C LYS A 486 31.68 32.12 -69.77
N ILE A 487 32.76 32.00 -69.01
CA ILE A 487 34.13 32.31 -69.49
C ILE A 487 34.59 31.23 -70.50
N VAL A 488 34.25 29.96 -70.23
CA VAL A 488 34.51 28.83 -71.16
C VAL A 488 33.80 29.08 -72.49
N ASP A 489 32.52 29.49 -72.49
CA ASP A 489 31.81 29.83 -73.70
C ASP A 489 32.46 31.00 -74.43
N ALA A 490 33.03 31.96 -73.72
CA ALA A 490 33.78 33.06 -74.40
C ALA A 490 35.05 32.53 -75.03
N ILE A 491 35.82 31.60 -74.42
CA ILE A 491 37.00 30.98 -74.99
C ILE A 491 36.61 30.14 -76.20
N VAL A 492 35.52 29.37 -76.19
CA VAL A 492 34.99 28.61 -77.33
C VAL A 492 34.80 29.56 -78.52
N ASN A 493 34.14 30.71 -78.33
CA ASN A 493 33.89 31.68 -79.34
C ASN A 493 35.21 32.26 -79.93
N VAL A 494 36.15 32.61 -79.09
CA VAL A 494 37.50 33.09 -79.49
C VAL A 494 38.22 32.03 -80.26
N THR A 495 38.19 30.79 -79.88
CA THR A 495 38.84 29.66 -80.58
C THR A 495 38.25 29.42 -81.94
N ILE A 496 36.91 29.48 -82.06
CA ILE A 496 36.25 29.41 -83.42
C ILE A 496 36.70 30.57 -84.26
N GLN A 497 36.73 31.80 -83.78
CA GLN A 497 37.16 32.97 -84.49
C GLN A 497 38.64 32.84 -84.94
N THR A 498 39.52 32.37 -84.06
CA THR A 498 40.96 32.15 -84.32
C THR A 498 41.10 31.10 -85.43
N ASN A 499 40.35 30.00 -85.38
CA ASN A 499 40.37 28.96 -86.37
C ASN A 499 39.91 29.50 -87.76
N MET A 500 38.84 30.30 -87.75
CA MET A 500 38.37 30.92 -89.02
C MET A 500 39.36 31.92 -89.58
N LEU A 501 40.02 32.72 -88.76
CA LEU A 501 41.07 33.62 -89.14
C LEU A 501 42.30 32.89 -89.66
N ALA A 502 42.67 31.78 -89.05
CA ALA A 502 43.77 30.92 -89.50
C ALA A 502 43.47 30.32 -90.88
N VAL A 503 42.23 29.87 -91.11
CA VAL A 503 41.76 29.40 -92.42
C VAL A 503 41.84 30.53 -93.44
N ASN A 504 41.33 31.73 -93.12
CA ASN A 504 41.38 32.90 -94.01
C ASN A 504 42.86 33.31 -94.31
N GLY A 505 43.73 33.23 -93.28
CA GLY A 505 45.18 33.43 -93.46
C GLY A 505 45.80 32.41 -94.40
N SER A 506 45.46 31.13 -94.26
CA SER A 506 45.92 30.08 -95.20
C SER A 506 45.46 30.34 -96.67
N ILE A 507 44.23 30.81 -96.85
CA ILE A 507 43.70 31.15 -98.13
C ILE A 507 44.48 32.33 -98.74
N GLU A 508 44.70 33.36 -97.95
CA GLU A 508 45.43 34.54 -98.44
C GLU A 508 46.94 34.22 -98.70
N ALA A 509 47.51 33.29 -97.89
CA ALA A 509 48.85 32.77 -98.15
C ALA A 509 48.96 32.04 -99.50
N ALA A 510 48.01 31.21 -99.82
CA ALA A 510 47.93 30.58 -101.15
C ALA A 510 47.77 31.60 -102.29
N ARG A 511 47.05 32.71 -102.03
CA ARG A 511 46.86 33.80 -102.98
C ARG A 511 48.13 34.62 -103.25
N ALA A 512 49.01 34.76 -102.22
CA ALA A 512 50.27 35.48 -102.36
C ALA A 512 51.41 34.64 -103.00
N GLY A 513 51.18 33.37 -103.30
CA GLY A 513 52.13 32.51 -104.01
C GLY A 513 53.42 32.28 -103.25
N GLU A 514 54.60 32.47 -103.86
CA GLU A 514 55.91 32.24 -103.24
C GLU A 514 56.16 33.14 -102.02
N PHE A 515 55.62 34.35 -101.94
CA PHE A 515 55.67 35.25 -100.85
C PHE A 515 54.82 34.82 -99.64
N GLY A 516 53.85 33.92 -99.88
CA GLY A 516 52.95 33.40 -98.80
C GLY A 516 53.41 32.12 -98.13
N ARG A 517 54.48 31.46 -98.51
CA ARG A 517 54.91 30.14 -98.02
C ARG A 517 55.15 30.15 -96.47
N GLY A 518 55.81 31.13 -95.96
CA GLY A 518 56.04 31.28 -94.52
C GLY A 518 54.75 31.51 -93.76
N PHE A 519 53.81 32.28 -94.32
CA PHE A 519 52.52 32.54 -93.68
C PHE A 519 51.59 31.31 -93.69
N SER A 520 51.69 30.47 -94.73
CA SER A 520 50.88 29.21 -94.82
C SER A 520 51.26 28.26 -93.69
N VAL A 521 52.55 28.19 -93.30
CA VAL A 521 53.04 27.38 -92.18
C VAL A 521 52.49 27.94 -90.87
N VAL A 522 52.62 29.24 -90.58
CA VAL A 522 52.15 29.86 -89.40
C VAL A 522 50.62 29.79 -89.28
N ALA A 523 49.89 29.99 -90.36
CA ALA A 523 48.43 29.84 -90.37
C ALA A 523 48.02 28.37 -90.10
N GLY A 524 48.77 27.38 -90.61
CA GLY A 524 48.58 25.98 -90.28
C GLY A 524 48.80 25.66 -88.80
N ASP A 525 49.89 26.22 -88.20
CA ASP A 525 50.21 26.05 -86.78
C ASP A 525 49.13 26.72 -85.90
N ILE A 526 48.72 27.96 -86.27
CA ILE A 526 47.63 28.65 -85.50
C ILE A 526 46.33 27.84 -85.60
N ARG A 527 46.01 27.24 -86.74
CA ARG A 527 44.82 26.39 -86.92
C ARG A 527 44.90 25.16 -86.03
N THR A 528 46.06 24.51 -85.92
CA THR A 528 46.29 23.35 -85.04
C THR A 528 46.11 23.72 -83.58
N LEU A 529 46.72 24.81 -83.12
CA LEU A 529 46.55 25.32 -81.78
C LEU A 529 45.13 25.74 -81.45
N ALA A 530 44.43 26.34 -82.39
CA ALA A 530 43.00 26.68 -82.26
C ALA A 530 42.12 25.41 -82.08
N ASN A 531 42.41 24.34 -82.83
CA ASN A 531 41.68 23.07 -82.66
C ASN A 531 42.01 22.40 -81.32
N GLU A 532 43.28 22.40 -80.88
CA GLU A 532 43.67 21.91 -79.54
C GLU A 532 43.06 22.72 -78.42
N SER A 533 42.95 24.05 -78.54
CA SER A 533 42.26 24.90 -77.60
C SER A 533 40.75 24.59 -77.55
N ALA A 534 40.11 24.35 -78.73
CA ALA A 534 38.70 23.95 -78.80
C ALA A 534 38.45 22.63 -78.04
N GLU A 535 39.28 21.60 -78.30
CA GLU A 535 39.18 20.31 -77.59
C GLU A 535 39.35 20.45 -76.09
N ASN A 536 40.31 21.22 -75.67
CA ASN A 536 40.52 21.47 -74.23
C ASN A 536 39.38 22.25 -73.64
N THR A 537 38.84 23.21 -74.33
CA THR A 537 37.68 24.00 -73.87
C THR A 537 36.41 23.15 -73.73
N ASP A 538 36.20 22.24 -74.70
CA ASP A 538 35.08 21.29 -74.63
C ASP A 538 35.21 20.34 -73.41
N LYS A 539 36.44 19.84 -73.12
CA LYS A 539 36.74 19.05 -71.91
C LYS A 539 36.45 19.83 -70.67
N ILE A 540 36.86 21.11 -70.58
CA ILE A 540 36.55 21.98 -69.47
C ILE A 540 35.03 22.11 -69.27
N LYS A 541 34.30 22.32 -70.42
CA LYS A 541 32.84 22.48 -70.41
C LYS A 541 32.11 21.25 -69.87
N ASP A 542 32.56 20.07 -70.25
CA ASP A 542 32.01 18.81 -69.71
C ASP A 542 32.28 18.62 -68.23
N LEU A 543 33.51 18.92 -67.77
CA LEU A 543 33.86 18.90 -66.34
C LEU A 543 33.04 19.93 -65.51
N VAL A 544 32.88 21.16 -66.06
CA VAL A 544 32.05 22.20 -65.41
C VAL A 544 30.63 21.75 -65.25
N ARG A 545 30.00 21.10 -66.22
CA ARG A 545 28.67 20.51 -66.12
C ARG A 545 28.62 19.39 -65.10
N GLY A 546 29.63 18.53 -65.06
CA GLY A 546 29.79 17.51 -64.04
C GLY A 546 29.81 18.10 -62.61
N ILE A 547 30.63 19.12 -62.41
CA ILE A 547 30.69 19.88 -61.13
C ILE A 547 29.34 20.50 -60.77
N GLN A 548 28.66 21.16 -61.71
CA GLN A 548 27.31 21.73 -61.47
C GLN A 548 26.30 20.68 -61.00
N SER A 549 26.29 19.51 -61.65
CA SER A 549 25.41 18.40 -61.25
C SER A 549 25.73 17.88 -59.85
N GLN A 550 27.02 17.76 -59.53
CA GLN A 550 27.42 17.32 -58.18
C GLN A 550 27.11 18.35 -57.09
N ILE A 551 27.34 19.65 -57.37
CA ILE A 551 26.97 20.75 -56.46
C ILE A 551 25.46 20.71 -56.14
N THR A 552 24.61 20.51 -57.15
CA THR A 552 23.16 20.44 -56.97
C THR A 552 22.77 19.26 -56.09
N ARG A 553 23.39 18.10 -56.29
CA ARG A 553 23.15 16.91 -55.45
C ARG A 553 23.57 17.16 -54.02
N VAL A 554 24.80 17.64 -53.81
CA VAL A 554 25.31 17.96 -52.46
C VAL A 554 24.44 19.00 -51.76
N ALA A 555 24.01 20.04 -52.45
CA ALA A 555 23.09 21.04 -51.90
C ALA A 555 21.79 20.42 -51.40
N THR A 556 21.20 19.52 -52.22
CA THR A 556 19.97 18.81 -51.86
C THR A 556 20.17 17.88 -50.65
N ASP A 557 21.27 17.12 -50.63
CA ASP A 557 21.60 16.18 -49.53
C ASP A 557 21.83 16.92 -48.23
N ILE A 558 22.58 18.03 -48.22
CA ILE A 558 22.82 18.85 -47.03
C ILE A 558 21.52 19.51 -46.54
N GLU A 559 20.69 20.02 -47.45
CA GLU A 559 19.39 20.59 -47.06
C GLU A 559 18.47 19.53 -46.45
N LEU A 560 18.46 18.32 -47.00
CA LEU A 560 17.72 17.19 -46.41
C LEU A 560 18.26 16.84 -45.05
N SER A 561 19.59 16.72 -44.85
CA SER A 561 20.22 16.45 -43.57
C SER A 561 19.87 17.52 -42.51
N SER A 562 19.95 18.81 -42.90
CA SER A 562 19.57 19.90 -42.03
C SER A 562 18.09 19.84 -41.59
N ARG A 563 17.18 19.60 -42.53
CA ARG A 563 15.74 19.45 -42.23
C ARG A 563 15.46 18.26 -41.32
N THR A 564 16.11 17.12 -41.59
CA THR A 564 16.01 15.93 -40.72
C THR A 564 16.47 16.27 -39.29
N SER A 565 17.63 16.91 -39.16
CA SER A 565 18.14 17.31 -37.85
C SER A 565 17.19 18.24 -37.08
N PHE A 566 16.58 19.24 -37.73
CA PHE A 566 15.56 20.09 -37.09
C PHE A 566 14.31 19.32 -36.69
N SER A 567 13.86 18.35 -37.49
CA SER A 567 12.75 17.47 -37.14
C SER A 567 13.08 16.62 -35.91
N GLU A 568 14.32 16.18 -35.79
CA GLU A 568 14.74 15.41 -34.62
C GLU A 568 14.83 16.29 -33.35
N VAL A 569 15.16 17.57 -33.45
CA VAL A 569 15.06 18.53 -32.35
C VAL A 569 13.61 18.67 -31.84
N GLU A 570 12.64 18.73 -32.75
CA GLU A 570 11.23 18.80 -32.37
C GLU A 570 10.77 17.54 -31.62
N LYS A 571 11.20 16.35 -32.06
CA LYS A 571 10.93 15.09 -31.35
C LYS A 571 11.61 15.05 -29.98
N ALA A 572 12.85 15.53 -29.88
CA ALA A 572 13.58 15.60 -28.61
C ALA A 572 12.88 16.52 -27.59
N ASN A 573 12.26 17.62 -28.02
CA ASN A 573 11.44 18.45 -27.14
C ASN A 573 10.24 17.67 -26.57
N VAL A 574 9.57 16.83 -27.37
CA VAL A 574 8.49 15.96 -26.87
C VAL A 574 9.01 14.97 -25.85
N ILE A 575 10.22 14.43 -26.01
CA ILE A 575 10.86 13.57 -25.03
C ILE A 575 11.08 14.33 -23.71
N THR A 576 11.54 15.59 -23.77
CA THR A 576 11.71 16.45 -22.58
C THR A 576 10.38 16.67 -21.86
N ASP A 577 9.30 16.96 -22.58
CA ASP A 577 7.96 17.12 -22.01
C ASP A 577 7.47 15.84 -21.33
N ASN A 578 7.70 14.68 -21.93
CA ASN A 578 7.37 13.39 -21.35
C ASN A 578 8.15 13.14 -20.03
N LEU A 579 9.44 13.47 -20.00
CA LEU A 579 10.26 13.34 -18.78
C LEU A 579 9.76 14.26 -17.64
N LEU A 580 9.26 15.45 -17.96
CA LEU A 580 8.64 16.34 -16.98
C LEU A 580 7.36 15.75 -16.39
N ILE A 581 6.51 15.12 -17.21
CA ILE A 581 5.29 14.44 -16.72
C ILE A 581 5.64 13.23 -15.85
N ILE A 582 6.69 12.47 -16.21
CA ILE A 582 7.20 11.36 -15.39
C ILE A 582 7.68 11.90 -14.05
N GLN A 583 8.42 13.01 -14.03
CA GLN A 583 8.90 13.65 -12.80
C GLN A 583 7.76 14.11 -11.88
N ASP A 584 6.70 14.68 -12.44
CA ASP A 584 5.50 15.08 -11.69
C ASP A 584 4.77 13.85 -11.07
N SER A 585 4.67 12.77 -11.86
CA SER A 585 4.13 11.49 -11.36
C SER A 585 4.95 10.95 -10.18
N MET A 586 6.29 11.00 -10.27
CA MET A 586 7.18 10.58 -9.18
C MET A 586 7.02 11.45 -7.92
N ASN A 587 6.80 12.77 -8.07
CA ASN A 587 6.49 13.66 -6.95
C ASN A 587 5.21 13.26 -6.22
N THR A 588 4.16 12.94 -6.98
CA THR A 588 2.87 12.51 -6.42
C THR A 588 3.03 11.19 -5.66
N ILE A 589 3.76 10.22 -6.23
CA ILE A 589 4.03 8.93 -5.61
C ILE A 589 4.86 9.10 -4.32
N LEU A 590 5.89 9.94 -4.34
CA LEU A 590 6.71 10.24 -3.16
C LEU A 590 5.87 10.85 -2.03
N SER A 591 4.98 11.78 -2.35
CA SER A 591 4.05 12.35 -1.37
C SER A 591 3.12 11.29 -0.80
N GLY A 592 2.54 10.44 -1.65
CA GLY A 592 1.66 9.34 -1.25
C GLY A 592 2.35 8.34 -0.33
N THR A 593 3.56 7.89 -0.67
CA THR A 593 4.33 6.96 0.16
C THR A 593 4.71 7.54 1.52
N ASN A 594 5.03 8.84 1.60
CA ASN A 594 5.29 9.53 2.86
C ASN A 594 4.03 9.64 3.73
N GLU A 595 2.87 9.91 3.15
CA GLU A 595 1.59 9.93 3.87
C GLU A 595 1.23 8.53 4.40
N ILE A 596 1.48 7.48 3.63
CA ILE A 596 1.27 6.09 4.06
C ILE A 596 2.20 5.73 5.22
N SER A 597 3.50 6.08 5.14
CA SER A 597 4.45 5.86 6.22
C SER A 597 4.00 6.53 7.52
N LYS A 598 3.54 7.79 7.45
CA LYS A 598 2.99 8.50 8.59
C LYS A 598 1.73 7.83 9.14
N GLY A 599 0.81 7.41 8.28
CA GLY A 599 -0.39 6.67 8.68
C GLY A 599 -0.07 5.33 9.35
N ALA A 600 0.97 4.64 8.89
CA ALA A 600 1.45 3.41 9.52
C ALA A 600 2.05 3.67 10.92
N GLU A 601 2.77 4.77 11.11
CA GLU A 601 3.25 5.19 12.44
C GLU A 601 2.10 5.55 13.39
N GLU A 602 1.11 6.29 12.91
CA GLU A 602 -0.11 6.60 13.68
C GLU A 602 -0.87 5.32 14.05
N THR A 603 -0.94 4.34 13.15
CA THR A 603 -1.51 3.02 13.39
C THR A 603 -0.76 2.27 14.49
N MET A 604 0.58 2.27 14.50
CA MET A 604 1.38 1.63 15.55
C MET A 604 1.13 2.26 16.93
N VAL A 605 0.99 3.59 17.01
CA VAL A 605 0.67 4.30 18.27
C VAL A 605 -0.73 3.93 18.77
N ALA A 606 -1.72 3.90 17.88
CA ALA A 606 -3.09 3.51 18.22
C ALA A 606 -3.17 2.04 18.67
N LEU A 607 -2.40 1.15 18.04
CA LEU A 607 -2.30 -0.25 18.42
C LEU A 607 -1.73 -0.44 19.81
N GLU A 608 -0.73 0.33 20.21
CA GLU A 608 -0.18 0.27 21.57
C GLU A 608 -1.22 0.67 22.61
N GLN A 609 -2.09 1.64 22.30
CA GLN A 609 -3.19 2.02 23.16
C GLN A 609 -4.29 0.93 23.21
N ALA A 610 -4.67 0.37 22.06
CA ALA A 610 -5.63 -0.74 22.01
C ALA A 610 -5.13 -1.97 22.78
N LYS A 611 -3.84 -2.30 22.66
CA LYS A 611 -3.21 -3.40 23.39
C LYS A 611 -3.29 -3.21 24.90
N LYS A 612 -3.03 -2.01 25.41
CA LYS A 612 -3.20 -1.70 26.84
C LYS A 612 -4.63 -1.91 27.30
N GLY A 613 -5.61 -1.49 26.50
CA GLY A 613 -7.01 -1.76 26.79
C GLY A 613 -7.32 -3.25 26.83
N VAL A 614 -6.82 -4.03 25.86
CA VAL A 614 -6.96 -5.50 25.86
C VAL A 614 -6.34 -6.14 27.12
N GLU A 615 -5.16 -5.69 27.56
CA GLU A 615 -4.52 -6.16 28.79
C GLU A 615 -5.36 -5.83 30.03
N GLN A 616 -5.95 -4.64 30.11
CA GLN A 616 -6.86 -4.24 31.20
C GLN A 616 -8.14 -5.08 31.22
N ILE A 617 -8.75 -5.34 30.06
CA ILE A 617 -9.93 -6.21 29.91
C ILE A 617 -9.59 -7.63 30.36
N SER A 618 -8.43 -8.16 29.96
CA SER A 618 -7.97 -9.50 30.37
C SER A 618 -7.81 -9.61 31.89
N SER A 619 -7.20 -8.60 32.50
CA SER A 619 -7.05 -8.56 33.97
C SER A 619 -8.40 -8.50 34.68
N ALA A 620 -9.30 -7.64 34.22
CA ALA A 620 -10.65 -7.52 34.76
C ALA A 620 -11.45 -8.83 34.62
N ALA A 621 -11.38 -9.51 33.45
CA ALA A 621 -12.05 -10.78 33.24
C ALA A 621 -11.52 -11.89 34.17
N GLN A 622 -10.20 -11.95 34.40
CA GLN A 622 -9.59 -12.89 35.34
C GLN A 622 -9.99 -12.62 36.77
N GLU A 623 -9.99 -11.36 37.20
CA GLU A 623 -10.43 -10.95 38.52
C GLU A 623 -11.92 -11.25 38.72
N THR A 624 -12.75 -10.96 37.74
CA THR A 624 -14.19 -11.29 37.76
C THR A 624 -14.42 -12.80 37.83
N SER A 625 -13.67 -13.60 37.08
CA SER A 625 -13.78 -15.07 37.11
C SER A 625 -13.41 -15.62 38.52
N ALA A 626 -12.33 -15.15 39.12
CA ALA A 626 -11.91 -15.58 40.46
C ALA A 626 -12.94 -15.17 41.52
N ALA A 627 -13.42 -13.94 41.47
CA ALA A 627 -14.47 -13.45 42.38
C ALA A 627 -15.78 -14.23 42.21
N THR A 628 -16.13 -14.61 40.99
CA THR A 628 -17.34 -15.40 40.70
C THR A 628 -17.22 -16.83 41.26
N GLU A 629 -16.06 -17.45 41.19
CA GLU A 629 -15.80 -18.76 41.80
C GLU A 629 -15.92 -18.68 43.31
N GLU A 630 -15.39 -17.64 43.97
CA GLU A 630 -15.52 -17.37 45.40
C GLU A 630 -16.99 -17.15 45.78
N ALA A 631 -17.71 -16.30 45.03
CA ALA A 631 -19.13 -16.05 45.25
C ALA A 631 -19.98 -17.35 45.12
N SER A 632 -19.68 -18.19 44.13
CA SER A 632 -20.37 -19.48 43.94
C SER A 632 -20.18 -20.43 45.12
N ASN A 633 -18.95 -20.48 45.69
CA ASN A 633 -18.67 -21.29 46.87
C ASN A 633 -19.43 -20.77 48.11
N VAL A 634 -19.40 -19.46 48.35
CA VAL A 634 -20.12 -18.82 49.47
C VAL A 634 -21.64 -19.02 49.33
N ALA A 635 -22.21 -18.85 48.15
CA ALA A 635 -23.64 -19.08 47.88
C ALA A 635 -24.03 -20.54 48.09
N THR A 636 -23.15 -21.48 47.76
CA THR A 636 -23.38 -22.91 47.97
C THR A 636 -23.37 -23.25 49.49
N GLU A 637 -22.42 -22.72 50.26
CA GLU A 637 -22.38 -22.87 51.71
C GLU A 637 -23.60 -22.23 52.39
N GLN A 638 -24.01 -21.07 51.93
CA GLN A 638 -25.20 -20.39 52.38
C GLN A 638 -26.46 -21.21 52.11
N SER A 639 -26.63 -21.78 50.91
CA SER A 639 -27.77 -22.67 50.61
C SER A 639 -27.81 -23.89 51.53
N LYS A 640 -26.64 -24.48 51.83
CA LYS A 640 -26.53 -25.57 52.82
C LYS A 640 -26.92 -25.12 54.23
N GLY A 641 -26.48 -23.94 54.67
CA GLY A 641 -26.90 -23.35 55.93
C GLY A 641 -28.42 -23.14 56.01
N MET A 642 -29.08 -22.70 54.92
CA MET A 642 -30.55 -22.59 54.84
C MET A 642 -31.23 -23.94 55.05
N GLN A 643 -30.68 -25.01 54.48
CA GLN A 643 -31.23 -26.37 54.67
C GLN A 643 -31.09 -26.82 56.15
N GLU A 644 -29.97 -26.55 56.80
CA GLU A 644 -29.75 -26.86 58.22
C GLU A 644 -30.70 -26.04 59.11
N LEU A 645 -30.96 -24.76 58.77
CA LEU A 645 -31.98 -23.93 59.44
C LEU A 645 -33.36 -24.51 59.31
N ALA A 646 -33.76 -24.96 58.09
CA ALA A 646 -35.06 -25.59 57.84
C ALA A 646 -35.25 -26.86 58.71
N GLU A 647 -34.19 -27.72 58.79
CA GLU A 647 -34.21 -28.94 59.64
C GLU A 647 -34.35 -28.60 61.13
N ALA A 648 -33.70 -27.57 61.62
CA ALA A 648 -33.82 -27.14 62.98
C ALA A 648 -35.23 -26.60 63.31
N ILE A 649 -35.86 -25.90 62.37
CA ILE A 649 -37.23 -25.40 62.52
C ILE A 649 -38.25 -26.55 62.51
N GLU A 650 -38.04 -27.57 61.64
CA GLU A 650 -38.91 -28.77 61.66
C GLU A 650 -38.80 -29.52 63.01
N GLU A 651 -37.60 -29.58 63.60
CA GLU A 651 -37.45 -30.17 64.95
C GLU A 651 -38.20 -29.36 66.02
N ILE A 652 -38.14 -28.01 65.95
CA ILE A 652 -38.88 -27.13 66.83
C ILE A 652 -40.37 -27.30 66.70
N ALA A 653 -40.89 -27.35 65.47
CA ALA A 653 -42.31 -27.60 65.15
C ALA A 653 -42.79 -28.96 65.67
N GLY A 654 -41.98 -30.01 65.47
CA GLY A 654 -42.24 -31.35 66.05
C GLY A 654 -42.30 -31.38 67.56
N LEU A 655 -41.43 -30.61 68.23
CA LEU A 655 -41.45 -30.48 69.68
C LEU A 655 -42.70 -29.67 70.21
N ALA A 656 -43.16 -28.68 69.39
CA ALA A 656 -44.37 -27.96 69.66
C ALA A 656 -45.62 -28.87 69.61
N ASP A 657 -45.68 -29.73 68.64
CA ASP A 657 -46.73 -30.73 68.45
C ASP A 657 -46.76 -31.77 69.60
N GLU A 658 -45.55 -32.25 69.97
CA GLU A 658 -45.45 -33.14 71.18
C GLU A 658 -45.93 -32.47 72.42
N LEU A 659 -45.60 -31.18 72.65
CA LEU A 659 -46.07 -30.39 73.77
C LEU A 659 -47.60 -30.19 73.78
N GLN A 660 -48.21 -29.96 72.63
CA GLN A 660 -49.65 -29.79 72.50
C GLN A 660 -50.43 -31.08 72.79
N ASN A 661 -49.84 -32.23 72.53
CA ASN A 661 -50.39 -33.54 72.76
C ASN A 661 -50.11 -34.11 74.16
N MET A 662 -49.44 -33.38 75.04
CA MET A 662 -49.15 -33.76 76.44
C MET A 662 -50.21 -33.29 77.39
#